data_48029c055286b743ad89fd23c846a228
#
_entry.id   48029c055286b743ad89fd23c846a228
#
_cell.length_a   1.000
_cell.length_b   1.000
_cell.length_c   1.000
_cell.angle_alpha   90.00
_cell.angle_beta   90.00
_cell.angle_gamma   90.00
#
_symmetry.space_group_name_H-M   'P 1'
#
loop_
_entity.id
_entity.type
_entity.pdbx_description
1 polymer ?
#
loop_
_entity_poly.entity_id
_entity_poly.type
_entity_poly.pdbx_seq_one_letter_code
_entity_poly.pdbx_strand_id
1 'polypeptide(L)'
;MAFRKDNKTKTGFSKITIGLASPKEILDKSSGEVLKPETINYRTYKPERDGLFCERIFGPVKDYECHCGKYKRIRYKGIVCDRCGVEVTEKKVRRERMGHIKLVVPVAHIWYFRSLPNKIGYLLGLPSKKLDAVIYYERYVVIQPGTVEGVQALDLLSEEEYFDILEKLPRENQMLEDSDPNKFIAKMGAEAIYDLLQRLDLDSLSYELRDRANTDGSQQRKTEALKRLQVVESFRASRNRNKPEWMILQVVPVIPPELRPLVPLDGGRFATSDLNDLYRRVIIRNNRLKRLIEIKAPEVILRNEKRMLQEAVDSLLDNSRKSSAVKTEANRPLKSLSDSLKGKQGRFRQNLLGKRVDYSARSVIVVGPELKMHECGIPKNMAAELYKPFVIRKLIERGIVKTVKSAKKIVDRKEPVVWDILEHVMKGHPVLLNRAPTLHRLGIQAFQPKMIEGKAIQLHPLACTAFNADFDGDQMAVHLPLGNEAVLEAQMLMLGAHNILNPANGAPITVPSQDMVLGLYYITKLRPGAKGEGYKFYGPEEAEIAYNEGRISLHAPVSIIVDDVDENGNPVTHMIEKTSVGRVLFNQYVPKEIGYVNEIISKKSLRNIIGKVIKTCGVTRSAQFLDDIKNLGYRMAFKGGLSFNLGDVLIPAEKEQYVREGYEQVNEVMNNYSMGFITNNERYNQIIDIWTHVNSRLADTLMKQMKEDQQGFNSVYMMLDSGARGSKDQIRQLSGMRGLMAKPQKSGAEGGQIIENPILANFKEGLSVLEYFISTHGARKGLADTALKTADAGYLTRRLVDVAHDVIINEED
;
A
#
# COMPACT_ATOMS: atom_id res chain seq x y z
N MET A 1 -7.09 -54.40 -6.56
CA MET A 1 -6.35 -53.37 -7.32
C MET A 1 -6.11 -52.17 -6.42
N ALA A 2 -4.88 -52.00 -5.97
CA ALA A 2 -4.50 -50.96 -5.06
C ALA A 2 -4.50 -49.59 -5.77
N PHE A 3 -5.37 -48.68 -5.32
CA PHE A 3 -5.29 -47.29 -5.73
C PHE A 3 -3.96 -46.72 -5.25
N ARG A 4 -3.01 -46.51 -6.14
CA ARG A 4 -1.87 -45.62 -5.90
C ARG A 4 -2.45 -44.22 -5.66
N LYS A 5 -2.52 -43.80 -4.40
CA LYS A 5 -2.57 -42.41 -4.06
C LYS A 5 -1.30 -41.78 -4.63
N ASP A 6 -1.42 -40.98 -5.67
CA ASP A 6 -0.37 -40.01 -6.03
C ASP A 6 -0.21 -39.04 -4.85
N ASN A 7 0.53 -39.50 -3.84
CA ASN A 7 1.16 -38.61 -2.88
C ASN A 7 2.22 -37.81 -3.70
N LYS A 8 1.82 -36.73 -4.37
CA LYS A 8 2.75 -35.64 -4.63
C LYS A 8 3.15 -35.15 -3.25
N THR A 9 4.16 -35.75 -2.65
CA THR A 9 4.87 -35.20 -1.51
C THR A 9 5.23 -33.79 -1.92
N LYS A 10 4.66 -32.81 -1.21
CA LYS A 10 5.10 -31.42 -1.32
C LYS A 10 6.57 -31.47 -0.92
N THR A 11 7.46 -31.53 -1.90
CA THR A 11 8.89 -31.39 -1.64
C THR A 11 9.10 -30.00 -1.08
N GLY A 12 9.38 -29.93 0.22
CA GLY A 12 9.75 -28.69 0.85
C GLY A 12 11.02 -28.15 0.19
N PHE A 13 11.08 -26.88 -0.10
CA PHE A 13 12.27 -26.21 -0.61
C PHE A 13 12.67 -25.10 0.36
N SER A 14 13.97 -24.94 0.54
CA SER A 14 14.54 -23.87 1.37
C SER A 14 14.92 -22.63 0.57
N LYS A 15 15.06 -22.75 -0.75
CA LYS A 15 15.54 -21.69 -1.62
C LYS A 15 14.90 -21.73 -2.99
N ILE A 16 14.55 -20.58 -3.53
CA ILE A 16 14.14 -20.38 -4.91
C ILE A 16 15.21 -19.55 -5.61
N THR A 17 15.61 -19.97 -6.82
CA THR A 17 16.58 -19.26 -7.64
C THR A 17 15.95 -18.96 -9.00
N ILE A 18 16.11 -17.71 -9.46
CA ILE A 18 15.67 -17.28 -10.79
C ILE A 18 16.90 -17.27 -11.70
N GLY A 19 16.78 -17.90 -12.86
CA GLY A 19 17.84 -17.97 -13.86
C GLY A 19 17.29 -17.87 -15.28
N LEU A 20 18.20 -17.81 -16.26
CA LEU A 20 17.85 -17.88 -17.67
C LEU A 20 17.49 -19.33 -18.02
N ALA A 21 16.40 -19.52 -18.77
CA ALA A 21 16.03 -20.85 -19.28
C ALA A 21 16.76 -21.14 -20.60
N SER A 22 17.36 -22.33 -20.70
CA SER A 22 17.91 -22.78 -21.97
C SER A 22 16.80 -23.19 -22.95
N PRO A 23 17.02 -23.16 -24.27
CA PRO A 23 16.05 -23.67 -25.22
C PRO A 23 15.65 -25.12 -24.97
N LYS A 24 16.61 -25.96 -24.54
CA LYS A 24 16.35 -27.34 -24.15
C LYS A 24 15.42 -27.46 -22.95
N GLU A 25 15.62 -26.65 -21.91
CA GLU A 25 14.76 -26.64 -20.73
C GLU A 25 13.32 -26.21 -21.05
N ILE A 26 13.15 -25.25 -21.96
CA ILE A 26 11.81 -24.82 -22.43
C ILE A 26 11.13 -25.96 -23.17
N LEU A 27 11.86 -26.69 -24.04
CA LEU A 27 11.31 -27.86 -24.77
C LEU A 27 10.94 -29.00 -23.82
N ASP A 28 11.75 -29.28 -22.81
CA ASP A 28 11.51 -30.35 -21.83
C ASP A 28 10.26 -30.06 -20.96
N LYS A 29 10.03 -28.80 -20.63
CA LYS A 29 8.84 -28.36 -19.86
C LYS A 29 7.58 -28.23 -20.73
N SER A 30 7.71 -28.16 -22.04
CA SER A 30 6.59 -27.98 -22.98
C SER A 30 5.89 -29.31 -23.26
N SER A 31 4.56 -29.26 -23.34
CA SER A 31 3.72 -30.42 -23.71
C SER A 31 3.50 -30.55 -25.23
N GLY A 32 3.91 -29.58 -26.03
CA GLY A 32 3.76 -29.60 -27.48
C GLY A 32 3.97 -28.25 -28.16
N GLU A 33 4.13 -28.28 -29.47
CA GLU A 33 4.32 -27.08 -30.30
C GLU A 33 3.00 -26.52 -30.77
N VAL A 34 2.85 -25.20 -30.65
CA VAL A 34 1.70 -24.45 -31.17
C VAL A 34 2.01 -23.97 -32.58
N LEU A 35 1.32 -24.56 -33.59
CA LEU A 35 1.59 -24.29 -35.00
C LEU A 35 0.61 -23.30 -35.62
N LYS A 36 -0.64 -23.28 -35.13
CA LYS A 36 -1.71 -22.48 -35.69
C LYS A 36 -2.09 -21.28 -34.82
N PRO A 37 -2.44 -20.14 -35.47
CA PRO A 37 -2.85 -18.95 -34.73
C PRO A 37 -4.32 -19.00 -34.26
N GLU A 38 -5.12 -19.97 -34.75
CA GLU A 38 -6.52 -20.10 -34.38
C GLU A 38 -6.68 -20.45 -32.91
N THR A 39 -7.76 -19.97 -32.31
CA THR A 39 -8.09 -20.20 -30.92
C THR A 39 -9.16 -21.27 -30.75
N ILE A 40 -10.35 -20.97 -31.25
CA ILE A 40 -11.52 -21.86 -31.21
C ILE A 40 -12.23 -21.87 -32.57
N ASN A 41 -12.95 -22.95 -32.82
CA ASN A 41 -13.88 -23.01 -33.98
C ASN A 41 -15.15 -22.21 -33.62
N TYR A 42 -15.47 -21.20 -34.42
CA TYR A 42 -16.59 -20.30 -34.18
C TYR A 42 -17.96 -20.95 -34.28
N ARG A 43 -18.07 -22.11 -34.96
CA ARG A 43 -19.33 -22.88 -35.11
C ARG A 43 -19.57 -23.86 -33.97
N THR A 44 -18.51 -24.53 -33.53
CA THR A 44 -18.61 -25.60 -32.52
C THR A 44 -18.15 -25.18 -31.13
N TYR A 45 -17.55 -24.01 -31.01
CA TYR A 45 -16.92 -23.46 -29.79
C TYR A 45 -15.87 -24.38 -29.15
N LYS A 46 -15.37 -25.35 -29.91
CA LYS A 46 -14.31 -26.25 -29.47
C LYS A 46 -12.95 -25.69 -29.87
N PRO A 47 -11.91 -25.95 -29.06
CA PRO A 47 -10.54 -25.54 -29.38
C PRO A 47 -10.07 -26.16 -30.69
N GLU A 48 -9.40 -25.39 -31.52
CA GLU A 48 -8.79 -25.88 -32.76
C GLU A 48 -7.54 -26.72 -32.46
N ARG A 49 -7.29 -27.74 -33.31
CA ARG A 49 -6.12 -28.61 -33.22
C ARG A 49 -4.84 -27.82 -33.53
N ASP A 50 -3.82 -28.00 -32.72
CA ASP A 50 -2.51 -27.32 -32.81
C ASP A 50 -2.59 -25.78 -32.69
N GLY A 51 -3.71 -25.25 -32.23
CA GLY A 51 -3.92 -23.84 -31.92
C GLY A 51 -3.54 -23.45 -30.52
N LEU A 52 -3.79 -22.18 -30.18
CA LEU A 52 -3.46 -21.61 -28.85
C LEU A 52 -4.23 -22.23 -27.68
N PHE A 53 -5.37 -22.89 -27.94
CA PHE A 53 -6.20 -23.56 -26.93
C PHE A 53 -6.29 -25.09 -27.15
N CYS A 54 -5.41 -25.68 -27.93
CA CYS A 54 -5.43 -27.08 -28.30
C CYS A 54 -5.54 -28.03 -27.09
N GLU A 55 -6.53 -28.93 -27.11
CA GLU A 55 -6.70 -29.89 -26.03
C GLU A 55 -5.60 -30.97 -26.01
N ARG A 56 -4.99 -31.26 -27.13
CA ARG A 56 -3.88 -32.21 -27.22
C ARG A 56 -2.64 -31.70 -26.51
N ILE A 57 -2.35 -30.40 -26.61
CA ILE A 57 -1.16 -29.77 -25.99
C ILE A 57 -1.44 -29.47 -24.53
N PHE A 58 -2.56 -28.79 -24.26
CA PHE A 58 -2.83 -28.21 -22.93
C PHE A 58 -3.75 -29.04 -22.04
N GLY A 59 -4.39 -30.07 -22.59
CA GLY A 59 -5.32 -30.94 -21.86
C GLY A 59 -6.80 -30.69 -22.14
N PRO A 60 -7.69 -31.55 -21.63
CA PRO A 60 -9.12 -31.52 -21.93
C PRO A 60 -9.83 -30.33 -21.31
N VAL A 61 -10.88 -29.83 -21.97
CA VAL A 61 -11.75 -28.73 -21.49
C VAL A 61 -12.69 -29.21 -20.38
N LYS A 62 -13.13 -30.47 -20.44
CA LYS A 62 -13.98 -31.09 -19.43
C LYS A 62 -13.22 -32.20 -18.71
N ASP A 63 -13.54 -32.40 -17.42
CA ASP A 63 -12.92 -33.43 -16.63
C ASP A 63 -13.16 -34.82 -17.23
N TYR A 64 -12.08 -35.57 -17.45
CA TYR A 64 -12.10 -36.94 -17.95
C TYR A 64 -12.89 -37.17 -19.24
N GLU A 65 -12.88 -36.19 -20.12
CA GLU A 65 -13.52 -36.28 -21.45
C GLU A 65 -12.53 -35.88 -22.54
N CYS A 66 -12.36 -36.72 -23.58
CA CYS A 66 -11.53 -36.37 -24.73
C CYS A 66 -12.29 -35.45 -25.70
N HIS A 67 -11.56 -34.81 -26.62
CA HIS A 67 -12.14 -33.87 -27.61
C HIS A 67 -13.21 -34.48 -28.48
N CYS A 68 -13.01 -35.71 -28.96
CA CYS A 68 -13.97 -36.40 -29.83
C CYS A 68 -15.12 -37.09 -29.08
N GLY A 69 -15.09 -37.13 -27.73
CA GLY A 69 -16.11 -37.76 -26.90
C GLY A 69 -16.08 -39.27 -26.83
N LYS A 70 -15.06 -39.96 -27.42
CA LYS A 70 -14.92 -41.42 -27.37
C LYS A 70 -14.74 -41.93 -25.94
N TYR A 71 -13.91 -41.28 -25.18
CA TYR A 71 -13.63 -41.60 -23.78
C TYR A 71 -14.26 -40.54 -22.86
N LYS A 72 -15.16 -41.02 -22.00
CA LYS A 72 -15.83 -40.16 -20.98
C LYS A 72 -15.76 -40.88 -19.63
N ARG A 73 -15.69 -40.13 -18.56
CA ARG A 73 -15.64 -40.58 -17.15
C ARG A 73 -14.27 -41.02 -16.67
N ILE A 74 -14.13 -41.05 -15.35
CA ILE A 74 -12.89 -41.29 -14.60
C ILE A 74 -12.26 -42.67 -14.85
N ARG A 75 -13.02 -43.65 -15.29
CA ARG A 75 -12.51 -45.04 -15.54
C ARG A 75 -11.42 -45.09 -16.64
N TYR A 76 -11.39 -44.08 -17.50
CA TYR A 76 -10.42 -43.96 -18.60
C TYR A 76 -9.26 -43.03 -18.27
N LYS A 77 -9.06 -42.66 -16.99
CA LYS A 77 -7.99 -41.78 -16.56
C LYS A 77 -6.62 -42.22 -17.06
N GLY A 78 -5.88 -41.26 -17.64
CA GLY A 78 -4.51 -41.48 -18.14
C GLY A 78 -4.41 -42.12 -19.53
N ILE A 79 -5.52 -42.40 -20.19
CA ILE A 79 -5.53 -42.94 -21.55
C ILE A 79 -5.41 -41.77 -22.54
N VAL A 80 -4.53 -41.91 -23.50
CA VAL A 80 -4.46 -40.96 -24.65
C VAL A 80 -5.38 -41.51 -25.74
N CYS A 81 -6.32 -40.69 -26.18
CA CYS A 81 -7.30 -41.06 -27.22
C CYS A 81 -6.56 -41.32 -28.55
N ASP A 82 -6.72 -42.48 -29.12
CA ASP A 82 -6.19 -42.86 -30.43
C ASP A 82 -6.73 -42.03 -31.59
N ARG A 83 -7.95 -41.48 -31.48
CA ARG A 83 -8.60 -40.67 -32.50
C ARG A 83 -8.22 -39.22 -32.48
N CYS A 84 -8.28 -38.57 -31.30
CA CYS A 84 -8.02 -37.15 -31.16
C CYS A 84 -6.68 -36.81 -30.46
N GLY A 85 -5.98 -37.80 -29.89
CA GLY A 85 -4.70 -37.61 -29.20
C GLY A 85 -4.78 -36.86 -27.87
N VAL A 86 -5.97 -36.62 -27.33
CA VAL A 86 -6.17 -35.92 -26.05
C VAL A 86 -6.05 -36.91 -24.90
N GLU A 87 -5.28 -36.60 -23.90
CA GLU A 87 -5.17 -37.37 -22.67
C GLU A 87 -6.40 -37.17 -21.79
N VAL A 88 -6.98 -38.24 -21.27
CA VAL A 88 -8.16 -38.20 -20.38
C VAL A 88 -7.70 -37.88 -18.94
N THR A 89 -7.70 -36.63 -18.58
CA THR A 89 -7.29 -36.10 -17.28
C THR A 89 -8.24 -35.05 -16.75
N GLU A 90 -7.92 -34.50 -15.59
CA GLU A 90 -8.67 -33.41 -15.03
C GLU A 90 -8.47 -32.11 -15.84
N LYS A 91 -9.51 -31.28 -15.93
CA LYS A 91 -9.46 -29.96 -16.54
C LYS A 91 -8.34 -29.06 -15.95
N LYS A 92 -8.00 -29.25 -14.68
CA LYS A 92 -7.00 -28.47 -13.95
C LYS A 92 -5.64 -28.39 -14.65
N VAL A 93 -5.27 -29.42 -15.42
CA VAL A 93 -4.01 -29.46 -16.16
C VAL A 93 -3.87 -28.33 -17.19
N ARG A 94 -4.97 -27.76 -17.67
CA ARG A 94 -4.97 -26.61 -18.58
C ARG A 94 -4.40 -25.33 -17.93
N ARG A 95 -4.30 -25.30 -16.63
CA ARG A 95 -3.64 -24.23 -15.87
C ARG A 95 -2.14 -24.45 -15.68
N GLU A 96 -1.69 -25.68 -15.82
CA GLU A 96 -0.31 -26.10 -15.49
C GLU A 96 0.56 -26.36 -16.72
N ARG A 97 -0.04 -26.90 -17.82
CA ARG A 97 0.69 -27.28 -19.02
C ARG A 97 1.08 -26.08 -19.86
N MET A 98 2.36 -26.04 -20.24
CA MET A 98 2.93 -25.07 -21.16
C MET A 98 3.09 -25.66 -22.57
N GLY A 99 3.01 -24.81 -23.58
CA GLY A 99 3.43 -25.12 -24.93
C GLY A 99 4.66 -24.34 -25.32
N HIS A 100 5.09 -24.47 -26.58
CA HIS A 100 6.17 -23.70 -27.14
C HIS A 100 5.93 -23.33 -28.60
N ILE A 101 6.62 -22.32 -29.07
CA ILE A 101 6.71 -21.90 -30.48
C ILE A 101 8.17 -21.95 -30.88
N LYS A 102 8.54 -22.78 -31.83
CA LYS A 102 9.89 -22.76 -32.41
C LYS A 102 10.00 -21.59 -33.39
N LEU A 103 10.93 -20.73 -33.14
CA LEU A 103 11.25 -19.62 -34.02
C LEU A 103 12.12 -20.11 -35.18
N VAL A 104 11.82 -19.64 -36.37
CA VAL A 104 12.62 -19.94 -37.57
C VAL A 104 13.98 -19.24 -37.51
N VAL A 105 14.01 -18.03 -36.92
CA VAL A 105 15.19 -17.21 -36.75
C VAL A 105 15.30 -16.81 -35.28
N PRO A 106 16.50 -16.87 -34.66
CA PRO A 106 16.67 -16.38 -33.29
C PRO A 106 16.25 -14.93 -33.14
N VAL A 107 15.68 -14.60 -31.98
CA VAL A 107 15.16 -13.28 -31.64
C VAL A 107 15.77 -12.81 -30.32
N ALA A 108 16.24 -11.58 -30.26
CA ALA A 108 16.79 -11.00 -29.04
C ALA A 108 15.68 -10.68 -28.03
N HIS A 109 15.91 -11.02 -26.76
CA HIS A 109 14.94 -10.73 -25.70
C HIS A 109 15.03 -9.25 -25.31
N ILE A 110 13.91 -8.54 -25.42
CA ILE A 110 13.83 -7.06 -25.22
C ILE A 110 14.34 -6.60 -23.85
N TRP A 111 14.18 -7.41 -22.81
CA TRP A 111 14.65 -7.06 -21.45
C TRP A 111 16.17 -6.87 -21.39
N TYR A 112 16.93 -7.55 -22.22
CA TYR A 112 18.40 -7.57 -22.14
C TYR A 112 19.08 -6.57 -23.04
N PHE A 113 18.37 -5.97 -24.00
CA PHE A 113 18.95 -4.93 -24.85
C PHE A 113 18.28 -3.55 -24.73
N ARG A 114 17.02 -3.47 -24.25
CA ARG A 114 16.29 -2.21 -24.07
C ARG A 114 16.23 -1.73 -22.62
N SER A 115 16.57 -2.56 -21.65
CA SER A 115 16.63 -2.12 -20.25
C SER A 115 17.93 -1.38 -19.93
N LEU A 116 17.92 -0.54 -18.92
CA LEU A 116 19.10 0.07 -18.36
C LEU A 116 19.46 -0.62 -17.03
N PRO A 117 20.69 -1.14 -16.90
CA PRO A 117 21.79 -1.20 -17.84
C PRO A 117 21.54 -2.24 -18.95
N ASN A 118 21.98 -1.94 -20.18
CA ASN A 118 21.87 -2.82 -21.33
C ASN A 118 22.82 -4.03 -21.19
N LYS A 119 22.29 -5.20 -20.85
CA LYS A 119 23.11 -6.38 -20.54
C LYS A 119 23.90 -6.88 -21.75
N ILE A 120 23.25 -7.00 -22.91
CA ILE A 120 23.91 -7.43 -24.15
C ILE A 120 24.95 -6.41 -24.61
N GLY A 121 24.60 -5.12 -24.55
CA GLY A 121 25.53 -4.05 -24.93
C GLY A 121 26.74 -3.98 -24.02
N TYR A 122 26.63 -4.21 -22.74
CA TYR A 122 27.76 -4.23 -21.81
C TYR A 122 28.66 -5.45 -21.98
N LEU A 123 28.08 -6.62 -22.28
CA LEU A 123 28.91 -7.81 -22.58
C LEU A 123 29.73 -7.62 -23.86
N LEU A 124 29.11 -7.16 -24.94
CA LEU A 124 29.74 -6.99 -26.25
C LEU A 124 30.53 -5.66 -26.38
N GLY A 125 30.32 -4.70 -25.50
CA GLY A 125 30.92 -3.37 -25.61
C GLY A 125 30.27 -2.49 -26.66
N LEU A 126 29.04 -2.79 -27.08
CA LEU A 126 28.30 -2.04 -28.08
C LEU A 126 27.37 -1.01 -27.43
N PRO A 127 27.42 0.28 -27.89
CA PRO A 127 26.43 1.28 -27.49
C PRO A 127 25.00 0.86 -27.90
N SER A 128 23.98 1.24 -27.12
CA SER A 128 22.59 0.84 -27.36
C SER A 128 22.08 1.19 -28.77
N LYS A 129 22.45 2.34 -29.31
CA LYS A 129 22.08 2.74 -30.69
C LYS A 129 22.66 1.80 -31.75
N LYS A 130 23.91 1.39 -31.59
CA LYS A 130 24.59 0.47 -32.52
C LYS A 130 23.95 -0.92 -32.42
N LEU A 131 23.65 -1.37 -31.20
CA LEU A 131 23.00 -2.65 -30.96
C LEU A 131 21.58 -2.70 -31.55
N ASP A 132 20.81 -1.63 -31.42
CA ASP A 132 19.48 -1.51 -32.03
C ASP A 132 19.55 -1.61 -33.57
N ALA A 133 20.50 -0.94 -34.19
CA ALA A 133 20.70 -1.01 -35.65
C ALA A 133 20.97 -2.44 -36.13
N VAL A 134 21.74 -3.22 -35.36
CA VAL A 134 22.00 -4.63 -35.68
C VAL A 134 20.74 -5.49 -35.48
N ILE A 135 20.09 -5.39 -34.35
CA ILE A 135 18.93 -6.24 -33.98
C ILE A 135 17.76 -6.03 -34.93
N TYR A 136 17.50 -4.78 -35.34
CA TYR A 136 16.40 -4.44 -36.25
C TYR A 136 16.75 -4.49 -37.74
N TYR A 137 17.85 -5.17 -38.08
CA TYR A 137 18.28 -5.44 -39.48
C TYR A 137 18.58 -4.17 -40.31
N GLU A 138 19.11 -3.11 -39.69
CA GLU A 138 19.52 -1.90 -40.38
C GLU A 138 20.97 -1.96 -40.87
N ARG A 139 21.87 -2.61 -40.09
CA ARG A 139 23.29 -2.73 -40.40
C ARG A 139 23.83 -4.12 -40.10
N TYR A 140 24.90 -4.47 -40.85
CA TYR A 140 25.70 -5.66 -40.59
C TYR A 140 26.65 -5.41 -39.42
N VAL A 141 26.92 -6.42 -38.64
CA VAL A 141 28.02 -6.42 -37.64
C VAL A 141 29.03 -7.46 -38.03
N VAL A 142 30.30 -7.11 -37.97
CA VAL A 142 31.43 -7.98 -38.25
C VAL A 142 31.68 -8.90 -37.05
N ILE A 143 31.48 -10.18 -37.23
CA ILE A 143 31.75 -11.21 -36.22
C ILE A 143 33.22 -11.57 -36.24
N GLN A 144 33.76 -11.77 -37.46
CA GLN A 144 35.14 -12.14 -37.71
C GLN A 144 35.64 -11.40 -38.92
N PRO A 145 36.70 -10.59 -38.81
CA PRO A 145 37.25 -9.83 -39.95
C PRO A 145 37.99 -10.66 -40.97
N GLY A 146 38.51 -11.84 -40.61
CA GLY A 146 39.26 -12.69 -41.49
C GLY A 146 40.53 -12.01 -42.08
N THR A 147 40.69 -12.07 -43.39
CA THR A 147 41.81 -11.49 -44.12
C THR A 147 41.56 -10.07 -44.68
N VAL A 148 40.46 -9.43 -44.30
CA VAL A 148 40.09 -8.08 -44.78
C VAL A 148 40.84 -7.00 -43.99
N GLU A 149 41.61 -6.18 -44.74
CA GLU A 149 42.30 -5.04 -44.13
C GLU A 149 41.36 -3.88 -43.89
N GLY A 150 41.54 -3.20 -42.75
CA GLY A 150 40.76 -2.01 -42.36
C GLY A 150 39.42 -2.26 -41.69
N VAL A 151 39.05 -3.51 -41.39
CA VAL A 151 37.81 -3.88 -40.68
C VAL A 151 38.14 -4.62 -39.39
N GLN A 152 37.54 -4.19 -38.28
CA GLN A 152 37.72 -4.82 -36.97
C GLN A 152 36.47 -5.60 -36.55
N ALA A 153 36.65 -6.54 -35.64
CA ALA A 153 35.51 -7.20 -35.01
C ALA A 153 34.61 -6.19 -34.31
N LEU A 154 33.30 -6.36 -34.39
CA LEU A 154 32.24 -5.47 -33.85
C LEU A 154 32.03 -4.16 -34.63
N ASP A 155 32.69 -3.95 -35.78
CA ASP A 155 32.40 -2.84 -36.67
C ASP A 155 31.05 -3.01 -37.37
N LEU A 156 30.37 -1.88 -37.58
CA LEU A 156 29.06 -1.87 -38.26
C LEU A 156 29.25 -1.44 -39.71
N LEU A 157 28.81 -2.27 -40.61
CA LEU A 157 28.90 -2.04 -42.05
C LEU A 157 27.50 -1.69 -42.60
N SER A 158 27.43 -0.74 -43.51
CA SER A 158 26.25 -0.52 -44.34
C SER A 158 26.11 -1.66 -45.36
N GLU A 159 24.97 -1.75 -46.01
CA GLU A 159 24.73 -2.76 -47.05
C GLU A 159 25.69 -2.62 -48.19
N GLU A 160 25.96 -1.39 -48.64
CA GLU A 160 26.90 -1.07 -49.72
C GLU A 160 28.32 -1.50 -49.36
N GLU A 161 28.80 -1.12 -48.19
CA GLU A 161 30.14 -1.50 -47.68
C GLU A 161 30.30 -3.03 -47.57
N TYR A 162 29.22 -3.73 -47.15
CA TYR A 162 29.26 -5.21 -47.04
C TYR A 162 29.42 -5.86 -48.42
N PHE A 163 28.65 -5.42 -49.42
CA PHE A 163 28.78 -5.95 -50.78
C PHE A 163 30.11 -5.61 -51.44
N ASP A 164 30.63 -4.38 -51.27
CA ASP A 164 31.95 -3.99 -51.74
C ASP A 164 33.08 -4.86 -51.17
N ILE A 165 32.95 -5.26 -49.90
CA ILE A 165 33.90 -6.19 -49.28
C ILE A 165 33.76 -7.59 -49.88
N LEU A 166 32.54 -8.07 -50.08
CA LEU A 166 32.31 -9.39 -50.66
C LEU A 166 32.81 -9.51 -52.12
N GLU A 167 32.72 -8.43 -52.90
CA GLU A 167 33.23 -8.40 -54.27
C GLU A 167 34.78 -8.43 -54.33
N LYS A 168 35.43 -7.79 -53.31
CA LYS A 168 36.90 -7.78 -53.20
C LYS A 168 37.48 -9.06 -52.66
N LEU A 169 36.71 -9.91 -52.00
CA LEU A 169 37.15 -11.15 -51.37
C LEU A 169 37.27 -12.28 -52.40
N PRO A 170 38.33 -13.12 -52.34
CA PRO A 170 38.41 -14.35 -53.12
C PRO A 170 37.24 -15.28 -52.87
N ARG A 171 36.67 -15.92 -53.88
CA ARG A 171 35.57 -16.87 -53.78
C ARG A 171 35.86 -18.04 -52.84
N GLU A 172 37.12 -18.41 -52.72
CA GLU A 172 37.62 -19.44 -51.81
C GLU A 172 37.36 -19.12 -50.33
N ASN A 173 37.39 -17.84 -49.94
CA ASN A 173 37.12 -17.40 -48.59
C ASN A 173 35.67 -17.71 -48.15
N GLN A 174 34.69 -17.67 -49.06
CA GLN A 174 33.30 -18.00 -48.78
C GLN A 174 33.05 -19.51 -48.57
N MET A 175 33.96 -20.35 -49.08
CA MET A 175 33.88 -21.82 -48.96
C MET A 175 34.55 -22.34 -47.69
N LEU A 176 35.26 -21.52 -46.95
CA LEU A 176 35.86 -21.91 -45.66
C LEU A 176 34.81 -22.25 -44.62
N GLU A 177 35.13 -23.13 -43.69
CA GLU A 177 34.25 -23.40 -42.54
C GLU A 177 34.14 -22.20 -41.61
N ASP A 178 33.01 -22.04 -40.91
CA ASP A 178 32.77 -20.93 -39.96
C ASP A 178 33.73 -20.96 -38.74
N SER A 179 34.43 -22.05 -38.53
CA SER A 179 35.48 -22.23 -37.52
C SER A 179 36.86 -21.69 -37.95
N ASP A 180 37.08 -21.44 -39.25
CA ASP A 180 38.35 -20.96 -39.76
C ASP A 180 38.53 -19.48 -39.46
N PRO A 181 39.62 -19.07 -38.76
CA PRO A 181 39.89 -17.69 -38.44
C PRO A 181 40.10 -16.75 -39.64
N ASN A 182 40.39 -17.28 -40.83
CA ASN A 182 40.60 -16.51 -42.05
C ASN A 182 39.29 -16.16 -42.81
N LYS A 183 38.19 -16.76 -42.44
CA LYS A 183 36.89 -16.47 -43.05
C LYS A 183 36.34 -15.11 -42.60
N PHE A 184 35.86 -14.30 -43.56
CA PHE A 184 35.13 -13.09 -43.27
C PHE A 184 33.65 -13.46 -42.94
N ILE A 185 33.18 -13.09 -41.73
CA ILE A 185 31.82 -13.32 -41.31
C ILE A 185 31.21 -12.02 -40.81
N ALA A 186 30.19 -11.56 -41.51
CA ALA A 186 29.32 -10.47 -41.01
C ALA A 186 27.85 -10.88 -41.19
N LYS A 187 27.07 -10.66 -40.15
CA LYS A 187 25.66 -11.03 -40.13
C LYS A 187 24.81 -9.86 -39.62
N MET A 188 23.50 -9.96 -39.78
CA MET A 188 22.51 -9.03 -39.23
C MET A 188 21.61 -9.70 -38.18
N GLY A 189 21.00 -8.88 -37.33
CA GLY A 189 19.96 -9.35 -36.43
C GLY A 189 20.43 -10.14 -35.21
N ALA A 190 19.50 -10.78 -34.55
CA ALA A 190 19.79 -11.54 -33.34
C ALA A 190 20.68 -12.77 -33.58
N GLU A 191 20.77 -13.28 -34.83
CA GLU A 191 21.72 -14.35 -35.21
C GLU A 191 23.15 -13.91 -35.00
N ALA A 192 23.47 -12.69 -35.46
CA ALA A 192 24.80 -12.13 -35.29
C ALA A 192 25.15 -11.96 -33.79
N ILE A 193 24.23 -11.47 -33.01
CA ILE A 193 24.41 -11.32 -31.57
C ILE A 193 24.56 -12.68 -30.86
N TYR A 194 23.83 -13.69 -31.29
CA TYR A 194 23.96 -15.04 -30.78
C TYR A 194 25.36 -15.59 -30.98
N ASP A 195 25.87 -15.49 -32.21
CA ASP A 195 27.24 -15.94 -32.58
C ASP A 195 28.32 -15.17 -31.79
N LEU A 196 28.15 -13.85 -31.61
CA LEU A 196 29.08 -13.04 -30.82
C LEU A 196 29.06 -13.44 -29.33
N LEU A 197 27.89 -13.70 -28.76
CA LEU A 197 27.76 -14.11 -27.34
C LEU A 197 28.29 -15.53 -27.11
N GLN A 198 28.15 -16.42 -28.10
CA GLN A 198 28.69 -17.77 -28.02
C GLN A 198 30.22 -17.82 -28.05
N ARG A 199 30.82 -16.91 -28.81
CA ARG A 199 32.31 -16.78 -28.95
C ARG A 199 32.93 -16.00 -27.80
N LEU A 200 32.15 -15.35 -26.93
CA LEU A 200 32.62 -14.50 -25.85
C LEU A 200 33.27 -15.30 -24.72
N ASP A 201 34.57 -15.04 -24.45
CA ASP A 201 35.22 -15.55 -23.24
C ASP A 201 35.08 -14.54 -22.09
N LEU A 202 34.26 -14.94 -21.06
CA LEU A 202 34.00 -14.12 -19.89
C LEU A 202 35.22 -13.92 -18.98
N ASP A 203 36.12 -14.90 -18.93
CA ASP A 203 37.29 -14.83 -18.08
C ASP A 203 38.30 -13.80 -18.63
N SER A 204 38.66 -13.87 -19.94
CA SER A 204 39.52 -12.89 -20.60
C SER A 204 38.93 -11.48 -20.52
N LEU A 205 37.64 -11.34 -20.78
CA LEU A 205 36.96 -10.01 -20.70
C LEU A 205 36.98 -9.44 -19.27
N SER A 206 36.84 -10.27 -18.26
CA SER A 206 36.92 -9.83 -16.85
C SER A 206 38.33 -9.28 -16.53
N TYR A 207 39.40 -9.94 -16.95
CA TYR A 207 40.76 -9.48 -16.73
C TYR A 207 41.04 -8.16 -17.47
N GLU A 208 40.64 -8.07 -18.73
CA GLU A 208 40.78 -6.84 -19.52
C GLU A 208 40.05 -5.67 -18.90
N LEU A 209 38.81 -5.83 -18.45
CA LEU A 209 38.04 -4.76 -17.81
C LEU A 209 38.63 -4.32 -16.48
N ARG A 210 39.21 -5.25 -15.71
CA ARG A 210 39.90 -4.92 -14.44
C ARG A 210 41.14 -4.10 -14.68
N ASP A 211 41.95 -4.50 -15.70
CA ASP A 211 43.11 -3.76 -16.08
C ASP A 211 42.76 -2.35 -16.57
N ARG A 212 41.79 -2.20 -17.43
CA ARG A 212 41.28 -0.90 -17.88
C ARG A 212 40.76 -0.04 -16.73
N ALA A 213 40.04 -0.61 -15.75
CA ALA A 213 39.54 0.12 -14.60
C ALA A 213 40.66 0.66 -13.70
N ASN A 214 41.85 -0.01 -13.68
CA ASN A 214 42.99 0.42 -12.90
C ASN A 214 43.89 1.40 -13.67
N THR A 215 44.13 1.19 -14.98
CA THR A 215 45.11 1.91 -15.79
C THR A 215 44.55 3.15 -16.46
N ASP A 216 43.26 3.24 -16.76
CA ASP A 216 42.67 4.35 -17.52
C ASP A 216 42.75 5.69 -16.76
N GLY A 217 43.23 6.75 -17.42
CA GLY A 217 43.32 8.07 -16.81
C GLY A 217 42.01 8.84 -16.68
N SER A 218 40.95 8.41 -17.40
CA SER A 218 39.66 9.11 -17.42
C SER A 218 38.66 8.50 -16.41
N GLN A 219 38.15 9.30 -15.48
CA GLN A 219 37.18 8.89 -14.48
C GLN A 219 35.88 8.35 -15.12
N GLN A 220 35.47 8.91 -16.26
CA GLN A 220 34.27 8.46 -16.97
C GLN A 220 34.46 7.05 -17.54
N ARG A 221 35.62 6.78 -18.18
CA ARG A 221 35.94 5.45 -18.73
C ARG A 221 36.10 4.40 -17.64
N LYS A 222 36.73 4.76 -16.50
CA LYS A 222 36.78 3.89 -15.30
C LYS A 222 35.39 3.49 -14.81
N THR A 223 34.48 4.45 -14.70
CA THR A 223 33.11 4.18 -14.25
C THR A 223 32.36 3.28 -15.22
N GLU A 224 32.57 3.47 -16.52
CA GLU A 224 31.96 2.62 -17.54
C GLU A 224 32.55 1.19 -17.53
N ALA A 225 33.86 1.06 -17.38
CA ALA A 225 34.53 -0.24 -17.25
C ALA A 225 34.02 -0.99 -16.00
N LEU A 226 33.85 -0.31 -14.88
CA LEU A 226 33.28 -0.92 -13.64
C LEU A 226 31.84 -1.38 -13.82
N LYS A 227 30.99 -0.61 -14.51
CA LYS A 227 29.61 -1.03 -14.83
C LYS A 227 29.56 -2.24 -15.73
N ARG A 228 30.43 -2.32 -16.73
CA ARG A 228 30.58 -3.50 -17.59
C ARG A 228 31.07 -4.70 -16.79
N LEU A 229 32.11 -4.50 -15.98
CA LEU A 229 32.67 -5.54 -15.12
C LEU A 229 31.63 -6.16 -14.19
N GLN A 230 30.72 -5.34 -13.60
CA GLN A 230 29.66 -5.85 -12.76
C GLN A 230 28.74 -6.85 -13.49
N VAL A 231 28.38 -6.57 -14.73
CA VAL A 231 27.58 -7.49 -15.55
C VAL A 231 28.36 -8.75 -15.91
N VAL A 232 29.62 -8.61 -16.33
CA VAL A 232 30.49 -9.74 -16.67
C VAL A 232 30.71 -10.67 -15.48
N GLU A 233 31.00 -10.11 -14.30
CA GLU A 233 31.18 -10.91 -13.07
C GLU A 233 29.89 -11.61 -12.64
N SER A 234 28.72 -11.00 -12.86
CA SER A 234 27.44 -11.64 -12.59
C SER A 234 27.23 -12.91 -13.46
N PHE A 235 27.58 -12.85 -14.73
CA PHE A 235 27.55 -14.03 -15.62
C PHE A 235 28.64 -15.06 -15.28
N ARG A 236 29.85 -14.60 -14.95
CA ARG A 236 30.97 -15.46 -14.56
C ARG A 236 30.64 -16.24 -13.28
N ALA A 237 30.11 -15.57 -12.26
CA ALA A 237 29.69 -16.20 -11.00
C ALA A 237 28.54 -17.20 -11.16
N SER A 238 27.68 -17.01 -12.16
CA SER A 238 26.54 -17.88 -12.46
C SER A 238 26.75 -18.81 -13.68
N ARG A 239 27.98 -19.01 -14.13
CA ARG A 239 28.35 -19.75 -15.36
C ARG A 239 27.64 -21.10 -15.52
N ASN A 240 27.47 -21.86 -14.43
CA ASN A 240 26.82 -23.15 -14.46
C ASN A 240 25.29 -23.09 -14.63
N ARG A 241 24.68 -21.94 -14.42
CA ARG A 241 23.23 -21.71 -14.44
C ARG A 241 22.77 -20.78 -15.53
N ASN A 242 23.60 -19.80 -15.91
CA ASN A 242 23.26 -18.77 -16.89
C ASN A 242 24.35 -18.67 -17.93
N LYS A 243 24.02 -18.92 -19.19
CA LYS A 243 24.91 -18.67 -20.31
C LYS A 243 24.45 -17.40 -21.03
N PRO A 244 25.40 -16.53 -21.50
CA PRO A 244 25.03 -15.30 -22.21
C PRO A 244 24.20 -15.53 -23.47
N GLU A 245 24.42 -16.61 -24.18
CA GLU A 245 23.68 -16.98 -25.40
C GLU A 245 22.18 -17.20 -25.17
N TRP A 246 21.77 -17.51 -23.95
CA TRP A 246 20.34 -17.74 -23.61
C TRP A 246 19.54 -16.44 -23.52
N MET A 247 20.17 -15.29 -23.62
CA MET A 247 19.45 -14.01 -23.79
C MET A 247 18.85 -13.85 -25.19
N ILE A 248 19.24 -14.73 -26.13
CA ILE A 248 18.66 -14.78 -27.47
C ILE A 248 17.69 -15.97 -27.50
N LEU A 249 16.45 -15.70 -27.88
CA LEU A 249 15.38 -16.69 -27.89
C LEU A 249 15.38 -17.49 -29.19
N GLN A 250 15.44 -18.78 -29.09
CA GLN A 250 15.21 -19.72 -30.21
C GLN A 250 13.82 -20.37 -30.09
N VAL A 251 13.31 -20.48 -28.89
CA VAL A 251 12.01 -21.06 -28.58
C VAL A 251 11.25 -20.12 -27.65
N VAL A 252 10.02 -19.76 -28.00
CA VAL A 252 9.16 -18.92 -27.15
C VAL A 252 8.21 -19.82 -26.35
N PRO A 253 8.19 -19.78 -25.02
CA PRO A 253 7.23 -20.52 -24.25
C PRO A 253 5.83 -19.93 -24.37
N VAL A 254 4.82 -20.79 -24.45
CA VAL A 254 3.40 -20.40 -24.47
C VAL A 254 2.80 -20.72 -23.11
N ILE A 255 2.30 -19.72 -22.43
CA ILE A 255 1.70 -19.88 -21.09
C ILE A 255 0.40 -20.70 -21.18
N PRO A 256 -0.01 -21.39 -20.10
CA PRO A 256 -1.24 -22.16 -20.08
C PRO A 256 -2.49 -21.35 -20.45
N PRO A 257 -3.49 -21.95 -21.13
CA PRO A 257 -4.69 -21.24 -21.59
C PRO A 257 -5.54 -20.66 -20.48
N GLU A 258 -5.56 -21.21 -19.29
CA GLU A 258 -6.30 -20.70 -18.14
C GLU A 258 -5.73 -19.35 -17.62
N LEU A 259 -4.46 -19.06 -17.90
CA LEU A 259 -3.82 -17.76 -17.57
C LEU A 259 -4.11 -16.66 -18.61
N ARG A 260 -4.65 -17.03 -19.77
CA ARG A 260 -5.04 -16.14 -20.85
C ARG A 260 -6.43 -16.51 -21.41
N PRO A 261 -7.47 -16.42 -20.56
CA PRO A 261 -8.77 -17.00 -20.86
C PRO A 261 -9.46 -16.34 -22.04
N LEU A 262 -10.30 -17.14 -22.72
CA LEU A 262 -11.25 -16.72 -23.74
C LEU A 262 -12.65 -17.01 -23.18
N VAL A 263 -13.41 -15.98 -22.86
CA VAL A 263 -14.71 -16.09 -22.18
C VAL A 263 -15.83 -15.71 -23.14
N PRO A 264 -16.85 -16.56 -23.34
CA PRO A 264 -18.03 -16.19 -24.11
C PRO A 264 -18.86 -15.14 -23.37
N LEU A 265 -19.31 -14.13 -24.08
CA LEU A 265 -20.24 -13.11 -23.65
C LEU A 265 -21.62 -13.37 -24.29
N ASP A 266 -22.65 -12.76 -23.71
CA ASP A 266 -23.97 -12.79 -24.28
C ASP A 266 -23.96 -12.18 -25.70
N GLY A 267 -24.70 -12.78 -26.64
CA GLY A 267 -24.74 -12.35 -28.03
C GLY A 267 -23.67 -12.93 -28.95
N GLY A 268 -23.03 -14.04 -28.57
CA GLY A 268 -22.07 -14.78 -29.41
C GLY A 268 -20.70 -14.11 -29.57
N ARG A 269 -20.39 -13.10 -28.74
CA ARG A 269 -19.09 -12.43 -28.69
C ARG A 269 -18.18 -13.10 -27.65
N PHE A 270 -16.88 -12.95 -27.83
CA PHE A 270 -15.89 -13.43 -26.90
C PHE A 270 -15.03 -12.30 -26.34
N ALA A 271 -14.83 -12.31 -25.03
CA ALA A 271 -13.80 -11.51 -24.38
C ALA A 271 -12.51 -12.33 -24.31
N THR A 272 -11.44 -11.79 -24.81
CA THR A 272 -10.13 -12.46 -24.82
C THR A 272 -9.06 -11.63 -24.11
N SER A 273 -8.06 -12.31 -23.54
CA SER A 273 -6.88 -11.66 -23.05
C SER A 273 -6.04 -11.08 -24.20
N ASP A 274 -5.44 -9.91 -23.99
CA ASP A 274 -4.53 -9.29 -24.98
C ASP A 274 -3.34 -10.19 -25.36
N LEU A 275 -2.93 -11.09 -24.44
CA LEU A 275 -1.86 -12.06 -24.70
C LEU A 275 -2.17 -13.00 -25.87
N ASN A 276 -3.43 -13.39 -26.06
CA ASN A 276 -3.82 -14.26 -27.17
C ASN A 276 -3.59 -13.57 -28.52
N ASP A 277 -3.87 -12.28 -28.62
CA ASP A 277 -3.63 -11.51 -29.85
C ASP A 277 -2.12 -11.33 -30.13
N LEU A 278 -1.35 -11.09 -29.10
CA LEU A 278 0.11 -11.00 -29.20
C LEU A 278 0.74 -12.34 -29.63
N TYR A 279 0.31 -13.46 -29.08
CA TYR A 279 0.76 -14.79 -29.50
C TYR A 279 0.34 -15.09 -30.95
N ARG A 280 -0.87 -14.74 -31.33
CA ARG A 280 -1.32 -14.88 -32.73
C ARG A 280 -0.41 -14.15 -33.71
N ARG A 281 -0.04 -12.92 -33.41
CA ARG A 281 0.89 -12.11 -34.24
C ARG A 281 2.23 -12.80 -34.40
N VAL A 282 2.78 -13.32 -33.31
CA VAL A 282 4.06 -14.07 -33.34
C VAL A 282 3.93 -15.28 -34.23
N ILE A 283 2.90 -16.11 -34.09
CA ILE A 283 2.70 -17.34 -34.87
C ILE A 283 2.50 -17.00 -36.34
N ILE A 284 1.69 -16.01 -36.67
CA ILE A 284 1.43 -15.59 -38.07
C ILE A 284 2.72 -15.14 -38.73
N ARG A 285 3.53 -14.30 -38.07
CA ARG A 285 4.80 -13.82 -38.62
C ARG A 285 5.81 -14.95 -38.78
N ASN A 286 5.90 -15.83 -37.78
CA ASN A 286 6.80 -17.00 -37.86
C ASN A 286 6.46 -17.93 -38.99
N ASN A 287 5.16 -18.27 -39.18
CA ASN A 287 4.69 -19.13 -40.24
C ASN A 287 4.88 -18.50 -41.64
N ARG A 288 4.67 -17.18 -41.74
CA ARG A 288 4.90 -16.45 -42.99
C ARG A 288 6.39 -16.44 -43.35
N LEU A 289 7.26 -16.20 -42.42
CA LEU A 289 8.72 -16.24 -42.60
C LEU A 289 9.16 -17.64 -43.05
N LYS A 290 8.64 -18.69 -42.41
CA LYS A 290 8.95 -20.08 -42.79
C LYS A 290 8.62 -20.35 -44.26
N ARG A 291 7.41 -19.94 -44.73
CA ARG A 291 7.03 -20.10 -46.14
C ARG A 291 7.92 -19.29 -47.08
N LEU A 292 8.30 -18.07 -46.71
CA LEU A 292 9.17 -17.25 -47.56
C LEU A 292 10.56 -17.84 -47.70
N ILE A 293 11.09 -18.48 -46.66
CA ILE A 293 12.38 -19.19 -46.75
C ILE A 293 12.25 -20.44 -47.62
N GLU A 294 11.16 -21.20 -47.51
CA GLU A 294 10.89 -22.39 -48.34
C GLU A 294 10.81 -22.03 -49.84
N ILE A 295 10.23 -20.88 -50.18
CA ILE A 295 10.10 -20.38 -51.57
C ILE A 295 11.38 -19.71 -52.05
N LYS A 296 12.44 -19.54 -51.22
CA LYS A 296 13.65 -18.79 -51.52
C LYS A 296 13.38 -17.34 -51.99
N ALA A 297 12.53 -16.63 -51.24
CA ALA A 297 12.19 -15.23 -51.54
C ALA A 297 13.43 -14.31 -51.51
N PRO A 298 13.38 -13.14 -52.22
CA PRO A 298 14.46 -12.16 -52.18
C PRO A 298 14.83 -11.73 -50.77
N GLU A 299 16.14 -11.51 -50.56
CA GLU A 299 16.69 -11.20 -49.20
C GLU A 299 16.07 -9.97 -48.57
N VAL A 300 15.73 -8.94 -49.36
CA VAL A 300 15.09 -7.72 -48.88
C VAL A 300 13.75 -8.03 -48.18
N ILE A 301 12.94 -8.95 -48.75
CA ILE A 301 11.66 -9.37 -48.17
C ILE A 301 11.90 -10.20 -46.95
N LEU A 302 12.86 -11.11 -46.96
CA LEU A 302 13.19 -11.95 -45.79
C LEU A 302 13.66 -11.09 -44.61
N ARG A 303 14.51 -10.11 -44.86
CA ARG A 303 15.01 -9.16 -43.87
C ARG A 303 13.85 -8.39 -43.19
N ASN A 304 12.91 -7.88 -43.98
CA ASN A 304 11.76 -7.17 -43.45
C ASN A 304 10.85 -8.07 -42.60
N GLU A 305 10.59 -9.30 -43.02
CA GLU A 305 9.81 -10.27 -42.24
C GLU A 305 10.54 -10.72 -40.95
N LYS A 306 11.85 -10.90 -41.01
CA LYS A 306 12.68 -11.17 -39.82
C LYS A 306 12.57 -10.01 -38.81
N ARG A 307 12.65 -8.75 -39.29
CA ARG A 307 12.44 -7.56 -38.46
C ARG A 307 11.05 -7.53 -37.84
N MET A 308 10.00 -7.84 -38.63
CA MET A 308 8.63 -7.89 -38.11
C MET A 308 8.41 -9.01 -37.09
N LEU A 309 9.09 -10.15 -37.23
CA LEU A 309 9.07 -11.23 -36.22
C LEU A 309 9.75 -10.76 -34.92
N GLN A 310 10.89 -10.11 -35.02
CA GLN A 310 11.56 -9.49 -33.87
C GLN A 310 10.63 -8.50 -33.15
N GLU A 311 9.95 -7.64 -33.88
CA GLU A 311 9.00 -6.68 -33.34
C GLU A 311 7.77 -7.35 -32.69
N ALA A 312 7.27 -8.44 -33.28
CA ALA A 312 6.14 -9.20 -32.71
C ALA A 312 6.51 -9.85 -31.37
N VAL A 313 7.70 -10.44 -31.28
CA VAL A 313 8.20 -11.02 -30.02
C VAL A 313 8.46 -9.94 -28.97
N ASP A 314 9.01 -8.80 -29.36
CA ASP A 314 9.20 -7.65 -28.48
C ASP A 314 7.89 -7.15 -27.89
N SER A 315 6.83 -7.07 -28.70
CA SER A 315 5.49 -6.68 -28.27
C SER A 315 4.87 -7.70 -27.30
N LEU A 316 5.11 -8.99 -27.52
CA LEU A 316 4.65 -10.04 -26.61
C LEU A 316 5.33 -9.95 -25.24
N LEU A 317 6.63 -9.70 -25.23
CA LEU A 317 7.43 -9.68 -23.99
C LEU A 317 7.28 -8.36 -23.22
N ASP A 318 7.44 -7.22 -23.88
CA ASP A 318 7.27 -5.89 -23.27
C ASP A 318 6.83 -4.83 -24.31
N ASN A 319 5.53 -4.68 -24.45
CA ASN A 319 4.95 -3.73 -25.41
C ASN A 319 5.23 -2.26 -25.06
N SER A 320 5.43 -1.94 -23.78
CA SER A 320 5.62 -0.56 -23.33
C SER A 320 7.02 0.02 -23.63
N ARG A 321 8.00 -0.83 -23.89
CA ARG A 321 9.40 -0.41 -24.21
C ARG A 321 9.64 -0.11 -25.68
N LYS A 322 8.69 -0.41 -26.54
CA LYS A 322 8.76 -0.08 -27.97
C LYS A 322 8.46 1.38 -28.21
N SER A 323 9.11 1.96 -29.22
CA SER A 323 8.80 3.31 -29.70
C SER A 323 7.38 3.44 -30.26
N SER A 324 6.89 2.37 -30.90
CA SER A 324 5.52 2.25 -31.40
C SER A 324 4.85 1.02 -30.77
N ALA A 325 4.18 1.23 -29.64
CA ALA A 325 3.43 0.14 -28.99
C ALA A 325 2.29 -0.34 -29.86
N VAL A 326 2.04 -1.65 -29.85
CA VAL A 326 0.86 -2.25 -30.51
C VAL A 326 -0.39 -1.86 -29.73
N LYS A 327 -1.38 -1.30 -30.44
CA LYS A 327 -2.62 -0.79 -29.85
C LYS A 327 -3.83 -1.50 -30.45
N THR A 328 -4.95 -1.45 -29.71
CA THR A 328 -6.27 -1.83 -30.21
C THR A 328 -6.82 -0.74 -31.16
N GLU A 329 -7.91 -1.03 -31.86
CA GLU A 329 -8.64 -0.03 -32.66
C GLU A 329 -9.03 1.21 -31.84
N ALA A 330 -9.35 1.04 -30.56
CA ALA A 330 -9.65 2.12 -29.63
C ALA A 330 -8.40 2.84 -29.08
N ASN A 331 -7.25 2.70 -29.73
CA ASN A 331 -5.96 3.34 -29.37
C ASN A 331 -5.39 2.96 -27.97
N ARG A 332 -5.90 1.90 -27.35
CA ARG A 332 -5.39 1.35 -26.07
C ARG A 332 -4.21 0.41 -26.34
N PRO A 333 -3.05 0.56 -25.67
CA PRO A 333 -1.94 -0.37 -25.80
C PRO A 333 -2.31 -1.76 -25.26
N LEU A 334 -1.87 -2.82 -25.95
CA LEU A 334 -2.08 -4.19 -25.51
C LEU A 334 -1.21 -4.50 -24.30
N LYS A 335 -1.76 -5.23 -23.35
CA LYS A 335 -1.05 -5.65 -22.12
C LYS A 335 -0.15 -6.84 -22.42
N SER A 336 1.17 -6.64 -22.32
CA SER A 336 2.19 -7.68 -22.55
C SER A 336 2.45 -8.54 -21.30
N LEU A 337 3.30 -9.56 -21.44
CA LEU A 337 3.72 -10.42 -20.33
C LEU A 337 4.41 -9.61 -19.21
N SER A 338 5.29 -8.67 -19.59
CA SER A 338 5.96 -7.78 -18.65
C SER A 338 4.97 -6.89 -17.90
N ASP A 339 3.96 -6.35 -18.59
CA ASP A 339 2.93 -5.51 -18.00
C ASP A 339 2.04 -6.26 -17.00
N SER A 340 1.94 -7.58 -17.14
CA SER A 340 1.24 -8.43 -16.17
C SER A 340 2.00 -8.63 -14.87
N LEU A 341 3.31 -8.38 -14.85
CA LEU A 341 4.19 -8.52 -13.69
C LEU A 341 4.48 -7.20 -12.99
N LYS A 342 4.67 -6.11 -13.76
CA LYS A 342 5.06 -4.80 -13.25
C LYS A 342 3.87 -3.92 -12.84
N GLY A 343 4.15 -2.92 -11.99
CA GLY A 343 3.17 -1.92 -11.57
C GLY A 343 2.22 -2.35 -10.46
N LYS A 344 1.31 -1.46 -10.08
CA LYS A 344 0.35 -1.65 -8.99
C LYS A 344 -0.63 -2.81 -9.24
N GLN A 345 -1.00 -3.03 -10.50
CA GLN A 345 -1.90 -4.11 -10.92
C GLN A 345 -1.16 -5.35 -11.44
N GLY A 346 0.17 -5.35 -11.31
CA GLY A 346 0.99 -6.49 -11.66
C GLY A 346 0.91 -7.62 -10.64
N ARG A 347 1.36 -8.81 -11.06
CA ARG A 347 1.28 -10.02 -10.24
C ARG A 347 2.00 -9.88 -8.89
N PHE A 348 3.17 -9.25 -8.86
CA PHE A 348 3.93 -9.08 -7.63
C PHE A 348 3.20 -8.24 -6.59
N ARG A 349 2.68 -7.08 -6.97
CA ARG A 349 2.02 -6.16 -6.05
C ARG A 349 0.58 -6.53 -5.71
N GLN A 350 -0.14 -7.15 -6.62
CA GLN A 350 -1.57 -7.43 -6.46
C GLN A 350 -1.86 -8.81 -5.87
N ASN A 351 -1.05 -9.83 -6.17
CA ASN A 351 -1.35 -11.21 -5.82
C ASN A 351 -0.28 -11.91 -4.98
N LEU A 352 0.98 -11.45 -4.97
CA LEU A 352 2.07 -12.08 -4.24
C LEU A 352 2.40 -11.38 -2.93
N LEU A 353 2.55 -10.05 -2.92
CA LEU A 353 2.77 -9.28 -1.69
C LEU A 353 1.52 -9.20 -0.80
N GLY A 354 0.35 -9.31 -1.39
CA GLY A 354 -0.93 -9.36 -0.68
C GLY A 354 -1.94 -10.17 -1.48
N LYS A 355 -2.76 -10.94 -0.78
CA LYS A 355 -3.78 -11.80 -1.38
C LYS A 355 -5.14 -11.49 -0.77
N ARG A 356 -6.22 -11.76 -1.51
CA ARG A 356 -7.56 -11.83 -0.94
C ARG A 356 -7.66 -13.09 -0.10
N VAL A 357 -8.24 -12.97 1.07
CA VAL A 357 -8.34 -14.07 2.03
C VAL A 357 -9.80 -14.37 2.35
N ASP A 358 -10.07 -15.65 2.65
CA ASP A 358 -11.36 -16.10 3.16
C ASP A 358 -11.49 -15.75 4.65
N TYR A 359 -12.66 -15.97 5.23
CA TYR A 359 -13.00 -15.66 6.63
C TYR A 359 -12.79 -14.18 6.96
N SER A 360 -13.21 -13.34 6.07
CA SER A 360 -13.18 -11.89 6.22
C SER A 360 -14.54 -11.26 5.89
N ALA A 361 -14.79 -10.13 6.53
CA ALA A 361 -16.00 -9.36 6.31
C ALA A 361 -15.69 -7.86 6.38
N ARG A 362 -16.62 -7.04 5.94
CA ARG A 362 -16.49 -5.59 5.96
C ARG A 362 -17.83 -4.94 6.28
N SER A 363 -17.84 -3.96 7.16
CA SER A 363 -19.02 -3.16 7.46
C SER A 363 -18.64 -1.77 7.96
N VAL A 364 -19.63 -0.90 8.01
CA VAL A 364 -19.53 0.42 8.63
C VAL A 364 -19.32 0.27 10.14
N ILE A 365 -18.56 1.18 10.74
CA ILE A 365 -18.33 1.24 12.17
C ILE A 365 -19.23 2.25 12.86
N VAL A 366 -19.60 1.93 14.09
CA VAL A 366 -20.29 2.83 15.01
C VAL A 366 -19.61 2.79 16.37
N VAL A 367 -19.83 3.80 17.18
CA VAL A 367 -19.26 3.84 18.53
C VAL A 367 -19.93 2.80 19.44
N GLY A 368 -19.11 2.12 20.24
CA GLY A 368 -19.55 1.20 21.29
C GLY A 368 -19.07 1.70 22.66
N PRO A 369 -19.74 2.66 23.30
CA PRO A 369 -19.26 3.25 24.56
C PRO A 369 -19.29 2.28 25.73
N GLU A 370 -20.08 1.23 25.68
CA GLU A 370 -20.23 0.20 26.73
C GLU A 370 -19.20 -0.93 26.63
N LEU A 371 -18.43 -0.99 25.52
CA LEU A 371 -17.44 -2.01 25.32
C LEU A 371 -16.23 -1.82 26.25
N LYS A 372 -15.65 -2.95 26.68
CA LYS A 372 -14.35 -2.95 27.35
C LYS A 372 -13.22 -2.78 26.31
N MET A 373 -12.03 -2.41 26.78
CA MET A 373 -10.89 -2.12 25.90
C MET A 373 -10.50 -3.28 24.97
N HIS A 374 -10.74 -4.51 25.38
CA HIS A 374 -10.46 -5.71 24.62
C HIS A 374 -11.64 -6.26 23.81
N GLU A 375 -12.80 -5.59 23.84
CA GLU A 375 -14.03 -6.04 23.20
C GLU A 375 -14.34 -5.22 21.94
N CYS A 376 -14.99 -5.87 20.98
CA CYS A 376 -15.66 -5.23 19.86
C CYS A 376 -17.04 -5.83 19.63
N GLY A 377 -17.96 -5.05 19.07
CA GLY A 377 -19.28 -5.54 18.72
C GLY A 377 -19.33 -5.97 17.25
N ILE A 378 -19.72 -7.22 16.99
CA ILE A 378 -19.89 -7.75 15.63
C ILE A 378 -21.34 -8.11 15.41
N PRO A 379 -21.95 -7.71 14.27
CA PRO A 379 -23.30 -8.13 13.90
C PRO A 379 -23.44 -9.65 13.93
N LYS A 380 -24.51 -10.16 14.55
CA LYS A 380 -24.69 -11.61 14.69
C LYS A 380 -24.72 -12.37 13.37
N ASN A 381 -25.26 -11.76 12.32
CA ASN A 381 -25.29 -12.36 10.99
C ASN A 381 -23.89 -12.50 10.39
N MET A 382 -23.04 -11.49 10.58
CA MET A 382 -21.65 -11.52 10.16
C MET A 382 -20.87 -12.58 10.95
N ALA A 383 -21.05 -12.65 12.26
CA ALA A 383 -20.43 -13.64 13.11
C ALA A 383 -20.82 -15.07 12.74
N ALA A 384 -22.08 -15.32 12.42
CA ALA A 384 -22.57 -16.62 11.96
C ALA A 384 -21.87 -17.10 10.69
N GLU A 385 -21.63 -16.21 9.73
CA GLU A 385 -20.90 -16.56 8.51
C GLU A 385 -19.39 -16.76 8.74
N LEU A 386 -18.76 -15.91 9.53
CA LEU A 386 -17.33 -16.03 9.84
C LEU A 386 -17.00 -17.32 10.59
N TYR A 387 -17.79 -17.66 11.61
CA TYR A 387 -17.57 -18.82 12.47
C TYR A 387 -18.28 -20.09 11.98
N LYS A 388 -18.84 -20.09 10.78
CA LYS A 388 -19.61 -21.21 10.22
C LYS A 388 -18.97 -22.59 10.35
N PRO A 389 -17.69 -22.78 10.01
CA PRO A 389 -17.02 -24.09 10.17
C PRO A 389 -16.97 -24.55 11.63
N PHE A 390 -16.73 -23.63 12.55
CA PHE A 390 -16.66 -23.94 13.98
C PHE A 390 -18.02 -24.30 14.57
N VAL A 391 -19.06 -23.60 14.14
CA VAL A 391 -20.44 -23.90 14.54
C VAL A 391 -20.87 -25.25 13.99
N ILE A 392 -20.58 -25.56 12.74
CA ILE A 392 -20.85 -26.88 12.13
C ILE A 392 -20.17 -28.01 12.91
N ARG A 393 -18.90 -27.81 13.26
CA ARG A 393 -18.15 -28.79 14.07
C ARG A 393 -18.83 -29.02 15.43
N LYS A 394 -19.23 -27.95 16.12
CA LYS A 394 -19.90 -28.05 17.43
C LYS A 394 -21.28 -28.66 17.34
N LEU A 395 -22.06 -28.42 16.30
CA LEU A 395 -23.35 -29.07 16.05
C LEU A 395 -23.21 -30.59 15.91
N ILE A 396 -22.14 -31.04 15.22
CA ILE A 396 -21.84 -32.46 15.06
C ILE A 396 -21.33 -33.07 16.37
N GLU A 397 -20.40 -32.40 17.06
CA GLU A 397 -19.86 -32.86 18.37
C GLU A 397 -20.93 -33.02 19.45
N ARG A 398 -21.92 -32.10 19.49
CA ARG A 398 -23.07 -32.20 20.43
C ARG A 398 -24.14 -33.20 20.00
N GLY A 399 -23.98 -33.86 18.86
CA GLY A 399 -24.94 -34.88 18.38
C GLY A 399 -26.25 -34.34 17.84
N ILE A 400 -26.42 -33.01 17.71
CA ILE A 400 -27.63 -32.38 17.20
C ILE A 400 -27.89 -32.78 15.74
N VAL A 401 -26.81 -32.95 14.97
CA VAL A 401 -26.84 -33.39 13.59
C VAL A 401 -25.79 -34.45 13.31
N LYS A 402 -26.11 -35.38 12.41
CA LYS A 402 -25.22 -36.47 12.02
C LYS A 402 -24.36 -36.18 10.79
N THR A 403 -24.75 -35.21 9.96
CA THR A 403 -24.05 -34.91 8.68
C THR A 403 -23.75 -33.43 8.54
N VAL A 404 -22.62 -33.14 7.87
CA VAL A 404 -22.22 -31.75 7.54
C VAL A 404 -23.27 -31.03 6.68
N LYS A 405 -23.95 -31.77 5.78
CA LYS A 405 -25.00 -31.19 4.92
C LYS A 405 -26.22 -30.72 5.74
N SER A 406 -26.61 -31.47 6.77
CA SER A 406 -27.70 -31.09 7.66
C SER A 406 -27.27 -29.92 8.56
N ALA A 407 -26.06 -29.94 9.11
CA ALA A 407 -25.51 -28.84 9.89
C ALA A 407 -25.50 -27.52 9.11
N LYS A 408 -25.04 -27.59 7.86
CA LYS A 408 -25.02 -26.41 6.98
C LYS A 408 -26.41 -25.82 6.76
N LYS A 409 -27.44 -26.67 6.56
CA LYS A 409 -28.81 -26.20 6.42
C LYS A 409 -29.34 -25.49 7.68
N ILE A 410 -29.01 -26.00 8.88
CA ILE A 410 -29.40 -25.38 10.15
C ILE A 410 -28.74 -24.00 10.30
N VAL A 411 -27.45 -23.89 10.00
CA VAL A 411 -26.75 -22.63 10.07
C VAL A 411 -27.30 -21.63 9.03
N ASP A 412 -27.60 -22.08 7.82
CA ASP A 412 -28.12 -21.20 6.76
C ASP A 412 -29.56 -20.71 7.10
N ARG A 413 -30.35 -21.50 7.83
CA ARG A 413 -31.66 -21.12 8.35
C ARG A 413 -31.65 -20.27 9.62
N LYS A 414 -30.45 -20.12 10.24
CA LYS A 414 -30.25 -19.34 11.46
C LYS A 414 -31.20 -19.75 12.61
N GLU A 415 -31.29 -21.06 12.85
CA GLU A 415 -32.10 -21.59 13.93
C GLU A 415 -31.60 -21.11 15.32
N PRO A 416 -32.43 -20.99 16.36
CA PRO A 416 -32.06 -20.45 17.66
C PRO A 416 -30.85 -21.14 18.30
N VAL A 417 -30.70 -22.44 18.10
CA VAL A 417 -29.56 -23.24 18.59
C VAL A 417 -28.23 -22.76 18.06
N VAL A 418 -28.23 -22.17 16.86
CA VAL A 418 -27.00 -21.63 16.25
C VAL A 418 -26.44 -20.47 17.07
N TRP A 419 -27.29 -19.61 17.62
CA TRP A 419 -26.85 -18.45 18.39
C TRP A 419 -26.19 -18.84 19.71
N ASP A 420 -26.72 -19.86 20.42
CA ASP A 420 -26.14 -20.36 21.66
C ASP A 420 -24.77 -20.99 21.43
N ILE A 421 -24.66 -21.76 20.33
CA ILE A 421 -23.38 -22.38 19.95
C ILE A 421 -22.38 -21.31 19.51
N LEU A 422 -22.85 -20.32 18.76
CA LEU A 422 -22.02 -19.21 18.27
C LEU A 422 -21.43 -18.40 19.44
N GLU A 423 -22.22 -18.07 20.43
CA GLU A 423 -21.76 -17.40 21.64
C GLU A 423 -20.67 -18.19 22.36
N HIS A 424 -20.85 -19.48 22.47
CA HIS A 424 -19.87 -20.36 23.10
C HIS A 424 -18.57 -20.44 22.29
N VAL A 425 -18.66 -20.52 20.96
CA VAL A 425 -17.49 -20.59 20.06
C VAL A 425 -16.73 -19.29 20.03
N MET A 426 -17.41 -18.15 20.13
CA MET A 426 -16.78 -16.83 20.10
C MET A 426 -15.97 -16.54 21.37
N LYS A 427 -16.30 -17.14 22.50
CA LYS A 427 -15.52 -16.98 23.74
C LYS A 427 -14.10 -17.52 23.56
N GLY A 428 -13.10 -16.66 23.77
CA GLY A 428 -11.69 -17.01 23.61
C GLY A 428 -11.19 -17.11 22.16
N HIS A 429 -12.00 -16.74 21.17
CA HIS A 429 -11.61 -16.72 19.76
C HIS A 429 -11.69 -15.28 19.23
N PRO A 430 -10.59 -14.51 19.31
CA PRO A 430 -10.56 -13.11 18.91
C PRO A 430 -10.72 -12.93 17.42
N VAL A 431 -11.11 -11.74 17.00
CA VAL A 431 -11.11 -11.30 15.61
C VAL A 431 -10.15 -10.16 15.41
N LEU A 432 -9.61 -10.01 14.21
CA LEU A 432 -8.76 -8.89 13.83
C LEU A 432 -9.61 -7.83 13.15
N LEU A 433 -9.51 -6.59 13.62
CA LEU A 433 -10.10 -5.42 12.97
C LEU A 433 -9.01 -4.63 12.26
N ASN A 434 -9.28 -4.22 11.04
CA ASN A 434 -8.38 -3.42 10.21
C ASN A 434 -9.14 -2.26 9.56
N ARG A 435 -8.54 -1.07 9.56
CA ARG A 435 -8.99 0.08 8.79
C ARG A 435 -7.95 0.46 7.73
N ALA A 436 -8.38 0.60 6.49
CA ALA A 436 -7.56 1.15 5.43
C ALA A 436 -7.63 2.70 5.42
N PRO A 437 -6.51 3.42 5.22
CA PRO A 437 -5.14 2.90 5.01
C PRO A 437 -4.48 2.45 6.31
N THR A 438 -3.76 1.33 6.27
CA THR A 438 -2.97 0.85 7.42
C THR A 438 -1.62 1.57 7.44
N LEU A 439 -1.50 2.62 8.24
CA LEU A 439 -0.32 3.48 8.28
C LEU A 439 0.79 2.96 9.21
N HIS A 440 0.42 2.19 10.24
CA HIS A 440 1.32 1.63 11.23
C HIS A 440 0.77 0.32 11.78
N ARG A 441 1.55 -0.41 12.57
CA ARG A 441 1.16 -1.74 13.08
C ARG A 441 -0.14 -1.75 13.88
N LEU A 442 -0.50 -0.65 14.55
CA LEU A 442 -1.74 -0.54 15.34
C LEU A 442 -2.99 -0.34 14.46
N GLY A 443 -2.85 -0.21 13.17
CA GLY A 443 -3.96 -0.23 12.21
C GLY A 443 -4.62 -1.61 12.05
N ILE A 444 -4.02 -2.65 12.65
CA ILE A 444 -4.58 -3.99 12.78
C ILE A 444 -4.49 -4.39 14.24
N GLN A 445 -5.61 -4.60 14.91
CA GLN A 445 -5.66 -5.03 16.30
C GLN A 445 -6.66 -6.17 16.48
N ALA A 446 -6.40 -7.04 17.46
CA ALA A 446 -7.31 -8.09 17.86
C ALA A 446 -8.27 -7.60 18.95
N PHE A 447 -9.51 -8.06 18.89
CA PHE A 447 -10.53 -7.81 19.87
C PHE A 447 -11.33 -9.07 20.14
N GLN A 448 -11.79 -9.25 21.36
CA GLN A 448 -12.76 -10.28 21.69
C GLN A 448 -14.13 -9.87 21.15
N PRO A 449 -14.74 -10.63 20.23
CA PRO A 449 -16.02 -10.26 19.66
C PRO A 449 -17.17 -10.45 20.64
N LYS A 450 -18.15 -9.56 20.57
CA LYS A 450 -19.43 -9.64 21.26
C LYS A 450 -20.54 -9.55 20.21
N MET A 451 -21.51 -10.42 20.26
CA MET A 451 -22.64 -10.36 19.33
C MET A 451 -23.53 -9.15 19.62
N ILE A 452 -23.84 -8.42 18.59
CA ILE A 452 -24.74 -7.27 18.63
C ILE A 452 -25.83 -7.38 17.57
N GLU A 453 -26.94 -6.72 17.82
CA GLU A 453 -27.96 -6.50 16.80
C GLU A 453 -27.56 -5.43 15.81
N GLY A 454 -28.12 -5.46 14.61
CA GLY A 454 -27.85 -4.48 13.57
C GLY A 454 -26.88 -4.98 12.50
N LYS A 455 -26.34 -4.06 11.72
CA LYS A 455 -25.45 -4.35 10.57
C LYS A 455 -24.09 -3.70 10.68
N ALA A 456 -23.88 -2.83 11.68
CA ALA A 456 -22.66 -2.07 11.88
C ALA A 456 -21.78 -2.72 12.96
N ILE A 457 -20.47 -2.60 12.80
CA ILE A 457 -19.49 -3.03 13.79
C ILE A 457 -19.38 -1.96 14.87
N GLN A 458 -19.41 -2.36 16.14
CA GLN A 458 -19.13 -1.45 17.25
C GLN A 458 -17.66 -1.46 17.59
N LEU A 459 -17.07 -0.27 17.62
CA LEU A 459 -15.66 -0.06 17.96
C LEU A 459 -15.54 0.70 19.28
N HIS A 460 -14.57 0.29 20.09
CA HIS A 460 -14.28 0.97 21.36
C HIS A 460 -13.78 2.41 21.08
N PRO A 461 -14.30 3.43 21.77
CA PRO A 461 -13.95 4.83 21.51
C PRO A 461 -12.45 5.13 21.64
N LEU A 462 -11.76 4.52 22.57
CA LEU A 462 -10.31 4.73 22.78
C LEU A 462 -9.44 4.12 21.68
N ALA A 463 -9.93 3.12 20.97
CA ALA A 463 -9.23 2.51 19.84
C ALA A 463 -9.25 3.38 18.58
N CYS A 464 -10.15 4.36 18.49
CA CYS A 464 -10.30 5.20 17.29
C CYS A 464 -9.02 5.96 16.92
N THR A 465 -8.24 6.41 17.90
CA THR A 465 -6.99 7.14 17.67
C THR A 465 -5.95 6.26 16.97
N ALA A 466 -5.81 4.99 17.38
CA ALA A 466 -4.87 4.04 16.80
C ALA A 466 -5.24 3.69 15.34
N PHE A 467 -6.52 3.55 15.04
CA PHE A 467 -7.02 3.31 13.70
C PHE A 467 -7.15 4.56 12.85
N ASN A 468 -7.02 5.75 13.45
CA ASN A 468 -7.38 7.02 12.82
C ASN A 468 -8.79 6.99 12.21
N ALA A 469 -9.74 6.39 12.96
CA ALA A 469 -11.11 6.17 12.56
C ALA A 469 -12.03 7.23 13.14
N ASP A 470 -13.04 7.63 12.37
CA ASP A 470 -14.19 8.41 12.81
C ASP A 470 -15.49 7.69 12.41
N PHE A 471 -16.62 8.19 12.89
CA PHE A 471 -17.93 7.54 12.70
C PHE A 471 -18.80 8.27 11.66
N ASP A 472 -18.16 8.86 10.65
CA ASP A 472 -18.84 9.62 9.57
C ASP A 472 -19.20 8.75 8.35
N GLY A 473 -19.05 7.43 8.45
CA GLY A 473 -19.29 6.46 7.38
C GLY A 473 -18.06 5.57 7.09
N ASP A 474 -17.03 5.63 7.92
CA ASP A 474 -15.86 4.74 7.83
C ASP A 474 -16.26 3.28 7.92
N GLN A 475 -15.54 2.46 7.16
CA GLN A 475 -15.67 1.01 7.16
C GLN A 475 -14.41 0.35 7.69
N MET A 476 -14.59 -0.77 8.38
CA MET A 476 -13.49 -1.61 8.82
C MET A 476 -13.68 -3.05 8.35
N ALA A 477 -12.55 -3.71 8.09
CA ALA A 477 -12.51 -5.12 7.76
C ALA A 477 -12.34 -5.96 9.02
N VAL A 478 -13.00 -7.12 9.05
CA VAL A 478 -12.90 -8.12 10.10
C VAL A 478 -12.25 -9.36 9.52
N HIS A 479 -11.28 -9.92 10.21
CA HIS A 479 -10.59 -11.16 9.84
C HIS A 479 -10.61 -12.13 11.00
N LEU A 480 -10.80 -13.41 10.70
CA LEU A 480 -10.86 -14.47 11.71
C LEU A 480 -9.57 -15.28 11.69
N PRO A 481 -8.76 -15.31 12.76
CA PRO A 481 -7.68 -16.27 12.93
C PRO A 481 -8.23 -17.71 12.96
N LEU A 482 -7.61 -18.65 12.26
CA LEU A 482 -8.12 -20.01 12.12
C LEU A 482 -7.33 -21.02 12.95
N GLY A 483 -6.01 -20.97 12.93
CA GLY A 483 -5.13 -21.89 13.67
C GLY A 483 -4.99 -21.51 15.14
N ASN A 484 -4.73 -22.50 16.00
CA ASN A 484 -4.48 -22.25 17.42
C ASN A 484 -3.30 -21.32 17.66
N GLU A 485 -2.23 -21.44 16.85
CA GLU A 485 -1.07 -20.55 16.90
C GLU A 485 -1.45 -19.10 16.59
N ALA A 486 -2.23 -18.89 15.51
CA ALA A 486 -2.72 -17.56 15.15
C ALA A 486 -3.66 -16.96 16.21
N VAL A 487 -4.51 -17.78 16.83
CA VAL A 487 -5.40 -17.35 17.91
C VAL A 487 -4.60 -16.94 19.15
N LEU A 488 -3.58 -17.69 19.52
CA LEU A 488 -2.70 -17.35 20.65
C LEU A 488 -1.90 -16.08 20.38
N GLU A 489 -1.35 -15.93 19.20
CA GLU A 489 -0.64 -14.72 18.79
C GLU A 489 -1.57 -13.49 18.81
N ALA A 490 -2.79 -13.61 18.32
CA ALA A 490 -3.79 -12.55 18.39
C ALA A 490 -4.14 -12.17 19.84
N GLN A 491 -4.27 -13.14 20.75
CA GLN A 491 -4.57 -12.88 22.15
C GLN A 491 -3.40 -12.27 22.92
N MET A 492 -2.18 -12.74 22.68
CA MET A 492 -1.03 -12.33 23.48
C MET A 492 -0.38 -11.05 22.98
N LEU A 493 -0.25 -10.87 21.66
CA LEU A 493 0.52 -9.78 21.05
C LEU A 493 -0.37 -8.69 20.44
N MET A 494 -1.49 -9.03 19.82
CA MET A 494 -2.29 -8.12 19.02
C MET A 494 -3.52 -7.56 19.72
N LEU A 495 -3.84 -8.03 20.92
CA LEU A 495 -5.03 -7.58 21.64
C LEU A 495 -4.99 -6.06 21.88
N GLY A 496 -6.09 -5.37 21.64
CA GLY A 496 -6.15 -3.91 21.76
C GLY A 496 -5.79 -3.40 23.16
N ALA A 497 -6.12 -4.17 24.21
CA ALA A 497 -5.76 -3.86 25.59
C ALA A 497 -4.22 -3.91 25.86
N HIS A 498 -3.48 -4.65 25.07
CA HIS A 498 -2.02 -4.75 25.20
C HIS A 498 -1.25 -3.69 24.39
N ASN A 499 -1.90 -3.01 23.47
CA ASN A 499 -1.30 -2.04 22.56
C ASN A 499 -1.68 -0.60 22.93
N ILE A 500 -1.40 -0.22 24.15
CA ILE A 500 -1.72 1.10 24.69
C ILE A 500 -0.66 2.14 24.29
N LEU A 501 0.59 1.72 24.11
CA LEU A 501 1.72 2.60 23.79
C LEU A 501 1.93 2.72 22.29
N ASN A 502 2.26 3.94 21.84
CA ASN A 502 2.63 4.18 20.45
C ASN A 502 4.08 3.68 20.20
N PRO A 503 4.30 2.80 19.21
CA PRO A 503 5.63 2.29 18.91
C PRO A 503 6.62 3.36 18.41
N ALA A 504 6.14 4.51 17.91
CA ALA A 504 7.01 5.56 17.40
C ALA A 504 7.76 6.33 18.48
N ASN A 505 7.12 6.60 19.62
CA ASN A 505 7.68 7.46 20.69
C ASN A 505 7.45 6.93 22.11
N GLY A 506 6.82 5.78 22.29
CA GLY A 506 6.50 5.19 23.57
C GLY A 506 5.46 5.93 24.40
N ALA A 507 4.83 6.97 23.88
CA ALA A 507 3.73 7.67 24.55
C ALA A 507 2.41 6.91 24.44
N PRO A 508 1.49 7.01 25.41
CA PRO A 508 0.16 6.42 25.29
C PRO A 508 -0.59 6.94 24.06
N ILE A 509 -1.14 6.03 23.25
CA ILE A 509 -1.97 6.37 22.08
C ILE A 509 -3.47 6.32 22.41
N THR A 510 -3.87 5.44 23.34
CA THR A 510 -5.25 5.27 23.79
C THR A 510 -5.58 6.28 24.89
N VAL A 511 -5.67 7.55 24.53
CA VAL A 511 -6.02 8.63 25.46
C VAL A 511 -7.48 9.01 25.25
N PRO A 512 -8.25 9.24 26.31
CA PRO A 512 -9.61 9.80 26.21
C PRO A 512 -9.62 11.07 25.33
N SER A 513 -10.69 11.26 24.58
CA SER A 513 -10.87 12.38 23.68
C SER A 513 -12.30 12.92 23.71
N GLN A 514 -12.52 14.12 23.18
CA GLN A 514 -13.84 14.72 23.03
C GLN A 514 -14.64 14.73 24.35
N ASP A 515 -15.81 14.14 24.40
CA ASP A 515 -16.71 14.19 25.56
C ASP A 515 -16.11 13.59 26.83
N MET A 516 -15.28 12.57 26.69
CA MET A 516 -14.60 11.94 27.84
C MET A 516 -13.69 12.95 28.56
N VAL A 517 -12.86 13.66 27.78
CA VAL A 517 -11.96 14.68 28.32
C VAL A 517 -12.74 15.85 28.86
N LEU A 518 -13.78 16.30 28.16
CA LEU A 518 -14.60 17.43 28.57
C LEU A 518 -15.28 17.16 29.91
N GLY A 519 -15.85 15.97 30.09
CA GLY A 519 -16.47 15.54 31.32
C GLY A 519 -15.50 15.53 32.53
N LEU A 520 -14.31 14.96 32.33
CA LEU A 520 -13.27 14.91 33.34
C LEU A 520 -12.72 16.32 33.67
N TYR A 521 -12.54 17.14 32.67
CA TYR A 521 -12.10 18.52 32.86
C TYR A 521 -13.13 19.32 33.66
N TYR A 522 -14.42 19.21 33.33
CA TYR A 522 -15.50 19.87 33.99
C TYR A 522 -15.54 19.56 35.49
N ILE A 523 -15.49 18.27 35.87
CA ILE A 523 -15.56 17.86 37.28
C ILE A 523 -14.32 18.27 38.10
N THR A 524 -13.16 18.35 37.47
CA THR A 524 -11.91 18.67 38.16
C THR A 524 -11.62 20.17 38.26
N LYS A 525 -12.42 21.01 37.60
CA LYS A 525 -12.26 22.45 37.63
C LYS A 525 -12.82 23.03 38.92
N LEU A 526 -12.10 23.98 39.55
CA LEU A 526 -12.51 24.67 40.75
C LEU A 526 -13.31 25.93 40.43
N ARG A 527 -14.35 26.22 41.21
CA ARG A 527 -15.10 27.45 41.14
C ARG A 527 -15.04 28.16 42.51
N PRO A 528 -14.30 29.27 42.66
CA PRO A 528 -14.31 30.07 43.88
C PRO A 528 -15.71 30.62 44.14
N GLY A 529 -16.11 30.72 45.40
CA GLY A 529 -17.46 31.21 45.76
C GLY A 529 -18.62 30.20 45.59
N ALA A 530 -18.34 28.94 45.27
CA ALA A 530 -19.34 27.91 45.15
C ALA A 530 -19.87 27.47 46.56
N LYS A 531 -21.11 26.94 46.58
CA LYS A 531 -21.75 26.46 47.83
C LYS A 531 -20.84 25.38 48.49
N GLY A 532 -20.51 25.60 49.78
CA GLY A 532 -19.67 24.67 50.52
C GLY A 532 -18.18 24.90 50.44
N GLU A 533 -17.72 26.11 50.02
CA GLU A 533 -16.34 26.47 50.02
C GLU A 533 -15.75 26.47 51.45
N GLY A 534 -14.54 25.89 51.59
CA GLY A 534 -13.82 25.87 52.86
C GLY A 534 -14.19 24.75 53.83
N TYR A 535 -15.11 23.85 53.51
CA TYR A 535 -15.38 22.67 54.31
C TYR A 535 -14.14 21.76 54.41
N LYS A 536 -13.98 21.11 55.59
CA LYS A 536 -12.92 20.13 55.85
C LYS A 536 -13.56 18.78 56.13
N PHE A 537 -13.09 17.75 55.47
CA PHE A 537 -13.56 16.39 55.57
C PHE A 537 -12.48 15.44 56.05
N TYR A 538 -12.85 14.44 56.84
CA TYR A 538 -11.96 13.41 57.34
C TYR A 538 -11.66 12.31 56.31
N GLY A 539 -12.42 12.24 55.23
CA GLY A 539 -12.17 11.26 54.18
C GLY A 539 -12.90 11.57 52.89
N PRO A 540 -12.58 10.89 51.79
CA PRO A 540 -13.25 11.01 50.51
C PRO A 540 -14.73 10.66 50.55
N GLU A 541 -15.08 9.66 51.37
CA GLU A 541 -16.45 9.15 51.50
C GLU A 541 -17.37 10.21 52.14
N GLU A 542 -16.90 10.93 53.16
CA GLU A 542 -17.63 11.99 53.83
C GLU A 542 -17.95 13.16 52.85
N ALA A 543 -16.97 13.47 51.99
CA ALA A 543 -17.16 14.50 50.96
C ALA A 543 -18.21 14.11 49.94
N GLU A 544 -18.24 12.83 49.55
CA GLU A 544 -19.21 12.30 48.61
C GLU A 544 -20.64 12.31 49.21
N ILE A 545 -20.78 11.93 50.48
CA ILE A 545 -22.06 11.97 51.20
C ILE A 545 -22.58 13.42 51.27
N ALA A 546 -21.72 14.39 51.65
CA ALA A 546 -22.06 15.78 51.69
C ALA A 546 -22.48 16.36 50.33
N TYR A 547 -21.86 15.89 49.25
CA TYR A 547 -22.26 16.23 47.88
C TYR A 547 -23.64 15.65 47.53
N ASN A 548 -23.87 14.37 47.80
CA ASN A 548 -25.14 13.72 47.52
C ASN A 548 -26.30 14.31 48.32
N GLU A 549 -26.06 14.81 49.54
CA GLU A 549 -27.02 15.55 50.32
C GLU A 549 -27.23 17.01 49.84
N GLY A 550 -26.48 17.46 48.86
CA GLY A 550 -26.55 18.80 48.31
C GLY A 550 -26.01 19.89 49.23
N ARG A 551 -25.21 19.56 50.23
CA ARG A 551 -24.55 20.51 51.12
C ARG A 551 -23.43 21.28 50.46
N ILE A 552 -22.70 20.62 49.55
CA ILE A 552 -21.57 21.19 48.81
C ILE A 552 -21.77 21.05 47.31
N SER A 553 -21.16 21.97 46.55
CA SER A 553 -21.12 21.91 45.09
C SER A 553 -19.98 21.02 44.61
N LEU A 554 -20.11 20.47 43.43
CA LEU A 554 -19.07 19.65 42.78
C LEU A 554 -17.74 20.41 42.58
N HIS A 555 -17.80 21.73 42.37
CA HIS A 555 -16.65 22.59 42.06
C HIS A 555 -16.11 23.38 43.25
N ALA A 556 -16.72 23.24 44.44
CA ALA A 556 -16.34 23.98 45.62
C ALA A 556 -14.92 23.57 46.11
N PRO A 557 -14.02 24.52 46.39
CA PRO A 557 -12.76 24.20 46.99
C PRO A 557 -12.96 23.72 48.43
N VAL A 558 -12.52 22.52 48.73
CA VAL A 558 -12.60 21.88 50.02
C VAL A 558 -11.26 21.27 50.45
N SER A 559 -11.07 20.97 51.71
CA SER A 559 -9.88 20.28 52.21
C SER A 559 -10.24 18.87 52.67
N ILE A 560 -9.48 17.88 52.29
CA ILE A 560 -9.78 16.46 52.57
C ILE A 560 -8.51 15.77 53.06
N ILE A 561 -8.68 14.92 54.10
CA ILE A 561 -7.64 13.99 54.52
C ILE A 561 -7.65 12.76 53.61
N VAL A 562 -6.54 12.42 53.04
CA VAL A 562 -6.40 11.29 52.12
C VAL A 562 -5.22 10.40 52.52
N ASP A 563 -5.42 9.10 52.47
CA ASP A 563 -4.37 8.11 52.56
C ASP A 563 -3.68 8.00 51.18
N ASP A 564 -2.48 8.51 51.09
CA ASP A 564 -1.67 8.58 49.87
C ASP A 564 -0.43 7.70 50.00
N VAL A 565 0.32 7.58 48.93
CA VAL A 565 1.56 6.80 48.89
C VAL A 565 2.73 7.72 48.54
N ASP A 566 3.74 7.74 49.39
CA ASP A 566 4.99 8.52 49.19
C ASP A 566 5.78 8.00 47.98
N GLU A 567 6.72 8.81 47.47
CA GLU A 567 7.62 8.43 46.35
C GLU A 567 8.38 7.11 46.63
N ASN A 568 8.50 6.70 47.88
CA ASN A 568 9.13 5.46 48.30
C ASN A 568 8.16 4.28 48.49
N GLY A 569 6.85 4.48 48.20
CA GLY A 569 5.82 3.44 48.29
C GLY A 569 5.24 3.24 49.70
N ASN A 570 5.53 4.15 50.68
CA ASN A 570 4.98 4.05 52.01
C ASN A 570 3.64 4.79 52.12
N PRO A 571 2.64 4.25 52.85
CA PRO A 571 1.36 4.93 53.04
C PRO A 571 1.58 6.15 53.98
N VAL A 572 1.13 7.31 53.50
CA VAL A 572 1.18 8.58 54.27
C VAL A 572 -0.19 9.22 54.26
N THR A 573 -0.71 9.53 55.44
CA THR A 573 -1.97 10.23 55.58
C THR A 573 -1.69 11.74 55.70
N HIS A 574 -2.21 12.54 54.78
CA HIS A 574 -2.02 14.00 54.80
C HIS A 574 -3.29 14.73 54.34
N MET A 575 -3.38 15.98 54.74
CA MET A 575 -4.50 16.84 54.35
C MET A 575 -4.16 17.54 53.04
N ILE A 576 -5.00 17.34 52.04
CA ILE A 576 -4.93 18.03 50.74
C ILE A 576 -5.81 19.27 50.80
N GLU A 577 -5.18 20.43 50.67
CA GLU A 577 -5.86 21.70 50.59
C GLU A 577 -6.29 21.99 49.15
N LYS A 578 -7.40 22.75 49.04
CA LYS A 578 -7.94 23.21 47.73
C LYS A 578 -8.17 22.08 46.72
N THR A 579 -8.80 21.01 47.12
CA THR A 579 -9.36 19.99 46.22
C THR A 579 -10.84 20.21 46.00
N SER A 580 -11.49 19.36 45.21
CA SER A 580 -12.93 19.37 45.01
C SER A 580 -13.49 17.96 45.06
N VAL A 581 -14.82 17.86 45.26
CA VAL A 581 -15.54 16.59 45.22
C VAL A 581 -15.38 15.92 43.85
N GLY A 582 -15.32 16.70 42.76
CA GLY A 582 -15.09 16.16 41.43
C GLY A 582 -13.70 15.49 41.30
N ARG A 583 -12.65 16.05 41.90
CA ARG A 583 -11.33 15.42 41.98
C ARG A 583 -11.34 14.16 42.84
N VAL A 584 -12.09 14.14 43.90
CA VAL A 584 -12.29 12.94 44.71
C VAL A 584 -12.93 11.81 43.91
N LEU A 585 -13.96 12.11 43.14
CA LEU A 585 -14.63 11.16 42.26
C LEU A 585 -13.69 10.60 41.19
N PHE A 586 -12.81 11.44 40.62
CA PHE A 586 -11.80 11.00 39.68
C PHE A 586 -10.78 10.06 40.35
N ASN A 587 -10.29 10.43 41.53
CA ASN A 587 -9.29 9.66 42.26
C ASN A 587 -9.78 8.30 42.79
N GLN A 588 -11.10 8.07 42.86
CA GLN A 588 -11.64 6.73 43.15
C GLN A 588 -11.23 5.66 42.14
N TYR A 589 -11.00 6.08 40.88
CA TYR A 589 -10.60 5.19 39.80
C TYR A 589 -9.09 5.14 39.58
N VAL A 590 -8.35 6.13 40.09
CA VAL A 590 -6.89 6.15 39.99
C VAL A 590 -6.28 5.07 40.90
N PRO A 591 -5.36 4.23 40.42
CA PRO A 591 -4.66 3.27 41.26
C PRO A 591 -3.95 3.95 42.43
N LYS A 592 -3.99 3.34 43.62
CA LYS A 592 -3.39 3.91 44.84
C LYS A 592 -1.86 4.10 44.75
N GLU A 593 -1.20 3.30 43.93
CA GLU A 593 0.25 3.35 43.72
C GLU A 593 0.75 4.65 43.06
N ILE A 594 -0.15 5.43 42.47
CA ILE A 594 0.18 6.68 41.76
C ILE A 594 0.06 7.88 42.64
N GLY A 595 -0.70 7.76 43.73
CA GLY A 595 -1.00 8.85 44.64
C GLY A 595 -2.23 9.67 44.22
N TYR A 596 -2.60 10.66 45.04
CA TYR A 596 -3.74 11.51 44.82
C TYR A 596 -3.45 12.59 43.76
N VAL A 597 -4.25 12.62 42.68
CA VAL A 597 -4.13 13.60 41.62
C VAL A 597 -4.95 14.83 41.96
N ASN A 598 -4.29 15.97 42.24
CA ASN A 598 -4.94 17.25 42.60
C ASN A 598 -4.66 18.34 41.54
N GLU A 599 -4.96 18.03 40.29
CA GLU A 599 -4.81 18.97 39.17
C GLU A 599 -6.08 19.00 38.27
N ILE A 600 -6.18 20.00 37.42
CA ILE A 600 -7.22 20.03 36.38
C ILE A 600 -6.88 19.01 35.29
N ILE A 601 -7.80 18.10 35.04
CA ILE A 601 -7.59 17.03 34.07
C ILE A 601 -7.84 17.54 32.65
N SER A 602 -6.76 17.73 31.88
CA SER A 602 -6.77 18.00 30.45
C SER A 602 -6.32 16.75 29.68
N LYS A 603 -6.42 16.78 28.37
CA LYS A 603 -5.91 15.69 27.51
C LYS A 603 -4.42 15.44 27.71
N LYS A 604 -3.64 16.50 27.95
CA LYS A 604 -2.19 16.43 28.24
C LYS A 604 -1.93 15.79 29.61
N SER A 605 -2.65 16.21 30.63
CA SER A 605 -2.54 15.64 31.98
C SER A 605 -2.94 14.16 31.99
N LEU A 606 -4.01 13.78 31.32
CA LEU A 606 -4.42 12.38 31.17
C LEU A 606 -3.36 11.51 30.52
N ARG A 607 -2.70 12.02 29.49
CA ARG A 607 -1.61 11.28 28.83
C ARG A 607 -0.45 10.99 29.81
N ASN A 608 -0.08 11.96 30.61
CA ASN A 608 0.96 11.80 31.61
C ASN A 608 0.56 10.80 32.70
N ILE A 609 -0.68 10.90 33.20
CA ILE A 609 -1.23 9.98 34.22
C ILE A 609 -1.28 8.55 33.68
N ILE A 610 -1.78 8.35 32.47
CA ILE A 610 -1.82 7.04 31.82
C ILE A 610 -0.42 6.47 31.65
N GLY A 611 0.55 7.29 31.25
CA GLY A 611 1.95 6.88 31.16
C GLY A 611 2.55 6.43 32.51
N LYS A 612 2.18 7.11 33.61
CA LYS A 612 2.58 6.70 34.97
C LYS A 612 1.90 5.38 35.36
N VAL A 613 0.58 5.25 35.11
CA VAL A 613 -0.18 4.03 35.42
C VAL A 613 0.40 2.80 34.73
N ILE A 614 0.79 2.93 33.46
CA ILE A 614 1.38 1.82 32.70
C ILE A 614 2.72 1.39 33.31
N LYS A 615 3.55 2.35 33.71
CA LYS A 615 4.87 2.07 34.29
C LYS A 615 4.79 1.41 35.66
N THR A 616 3.82 1.81 36.50
CA THR A 616 3.72 1.33 37.88
C THR A 616 2.84 0.11 38.03
N CYS A 617 1.69 0.08 37.40
CA CYS A 617 0.64 -0.93 37.60
C CYS A 617 0.54 -1.98 36.49
N GLY A 618 1.30 -1.79 35.39
CA GLY A 618 1.28 -2.70 34.25
C GLY A 618 0.06 -2.51 33.32
N VAL A 619 0.05 -3.29 32.22
CA VAL A 619 -0.90 -3.12 31.09
C VAL A 619 -2.35 -3.47 31.46
N THR A 620 -2.57 -4.53 32.21
CA THR A 620 -3.92 -5.03 32.56
C THR A 620 -4.68 -4.02 33.42
N ARG A 621 -4.02 -3.48 34.45
CA ARG A 621 -4.63 -2.49 35.32
C ARG A 621 -4.86 -1.17 34.60
N SER A 622 -3.95 -0.81 33.66
CA SER A 622 -4.08 0.38 32.82
C SER A 622 -5.31 0.28 31.90
N ALA A 623 -5.57 -0.87 31.30
CA ALA A 623 -6.76 -1.09 30.47
C ALA A 623 -8.06 -0.92 31.28
N GLN A 624 -8.11 -1.45 32.50
CA GLN A 624 -9.25 -1.27 33.40
C GLN A 624 -9.43 0.20 33.80
N PHE A 625 -8.33 0.88 34.14
CA PHE A 625 -8.36 2.31 34.44
C PHE A 625 -8.88 3.15 33.29
N LEU A 626 -8.46 2.84 32.03
CA LEU A 626 -8.93 3.52 30.82
C LEU A 626 -10.44 3.33 30.63
N ASP A 627 -10.98 2.13 30.86
CA ASP A 627 -12.42 1.89 30.78
C ASP A 627 -13.19 2.65 31.86
N ASP A 628 -12.68 2.70 33.07
CA ASP A 628 -13.30 3.40 34.20
C ASP A 628 -13.36 4.91 33.96
N ILE A 629 -12.23 5.51 33.50
CA ILE A 629 -12.20 6.96 33.20
C ILE A 629 -13.04 7.32 31.97
N LYS A 630 -13.14 6.45 30.98
CA LYS A 630 -14.05 6.61 29.85
C LYS A 630 -15.50 6.70 30.34
N ASN A 631 -15.93 5.75 31.15
CA ASN A 631 -17.30 5.72 31.68
C ASN A 631 -17.59 6.91 32.57
N LEU A 632 -16.64 7.28 33.43
CA LEU A 632 -16.74 8.47 34.27
C LEU A 632 -16.88 9.76 33.45
N GLY A 633 -16.03 9.92 32.43
CA GLY A 633 -16.04 11.08 31.53
C GLY A 633 -17.37 11.25 30.81
N TYR A 634 -17.90 10.21 30.22
CA TYR A 634 -19.21 10.26 29.55
C TYR A 634 -20.35 10.56 30.53
N ARG A 635 -20.40 9.90 31.68
CA ARG A 635 -21.41 10.14 32.69
C ARG A 635 -21.37 11.57 33.20
N MET A 636 -20.21 12.14 33.47
CA MET A 636 -20.05 13.46 34.01
C MET A 636 -20.28 14.55 32.95
N ALA A 637 -19.94 14.32 31.69
CA ALA A 637 -20.29 15.21 30.58
C ALA A 637 -21.81 15.31 30.41
N PHE A 638 -22.49 14.18 30.52
CA PHE A 638 -23.96 14.12 30.48
C PHE A 638 -24.61 14.83 31.69
N LYS A 639 -24.19 14.52 32.94
CA LYS A 639 -24.69 15.17 34.16
C LYS A 639 -24.40 16.68 34.18
N GLY A 640 -23.27 17.11 33.66
CA GLY A 640 -22.92 18.52 33.59
C GLY A 640 -23.78 19.33 32.64
N GLY A 641 -24.49 18.69 31.71
CA GLY A 641 -25.34 19.35 30.73
C GLY A 641 -24.58 20.36 29.88
N LEU A 642 -23.35 20.03 29.51
CA LEU A 642 -22.45 20.91 28.79
C LEU A 642 -22.97 21.19 27.38
N SER A 643 -23.31 22.46 27.12
CA SER A 643 -23.77 22.94 25.83
C SER A 643 -23.22 24.33 25.58
N PHE A 644 -23.25 24.77 24.32
CA PHE A 644 -22.83 26.11 23.95
C PHE A 644 -23.78 26.73 22.93
N ASN A 645 -23.77 28.04 22.87
CA ASN A 645 -24.50 28.82 21.87
C ASN A 645 -23.60 29.89 21.25
N LEU A 646 -24.15 30.63 20.29
CA LEU A 646 -23.41 31.69 19.63
C LEU A 646 -23.04 32.86 20.58
N GLY A 647 -23.79 33.04 21.66
CA GLY A 647 -23.51 34.01 22.71
C GLY A 647 -22.25 33.72 23.54
N ASP A 648 -21.86 32.43 23.65
CA ASP A 648 -20.66 32.01 24.37
C ASP A 648 -19.38 32.35 23.61
N VAL A 649 -19.47 32.63 22.31
CA VAL A 649 -18.37 33.12 21.49
C VAL A 649 -18.29 34.65 21.65
N LEU A 650 -17.37 35.13 22.50
CA LEU A 650 -17.22 36.55 22.83
C LEU A 650 -16.36 37.28 21.82
N ILE A 651 -16.78 38.45 21.39
CA ILE A 651 -15.96 39.33 20.56
C ILE A 651 -15.31 40.40 21.48
N PRO A 652 -13.97 40.53 21.48
CA PRO A 652 -13.30 41.53 22.31
C PRO A 652 -13.73 42.96 21.95
N ALA A 653 -14.03 43.76 22.93
CA ALA A 653 -14.39 45.19 22.71
C ALA A 653 -13.18 45.99 22.18
N GLU A 654 -11.97 45.58 22.53
CA GLU A 654 -10.73 46.24 22.11
C GLU A 654 -10.39 45.96 20.64
N LYS A 655 -11.14 45.11 19.94
CA LYS A 655 -10.91 44.76 18.51
C LYS A 655 -10.85 46.01 17.63
N GLU A 656 -11.81 46.90 17.79
CA GLU A 656 -11.87 48.15 16.99
C GLU A 656 -10.68 49.06 17.23
N GLN A 657 -10.23 49.14 18.47
CA GLN A 657 -9.03 49.90 18.82
C GLN A 657 -7.77 49.32 18.16
N TYR A 658 -7.56 48.05 18.28
CA TYR A 658 -6.37 47.38 17.69
C TYR A 658 -6.38 47.49 16.16
N VAL A 659 -7.51 47.38 15.54
CA VAL A 659 -7.65 47.53 14.08
C VAL A 659 -7.32 48.97 13.66
N ARG A 660 -7.78 49.98 14.43
CA ARG A 660 -7.48 51.41 14.17
C ARG A 660 -5.99 51.69 14.30
N GLU A 661 -5.36 51.24 15.38
CA GLU A 661 -3.90 51.33 15.58
C GLU A 661 -3.12 50.65 14.43
N GLY A 662 -3.58 49.50 13.96
CA GLY A 662 -3.02 48.81 12.81
C GLY A 662 -3.10 49.61 11.51
N TYR A 663 -4.23 50.25 11.24
CA TYR A 663 -4.39 51.14 10.06
C TYR A 663 -3.54 52.41 10.16
N GLU A 664 -3.37 52.99 11.33
CA GLU A 664 -2.45 54.11 11.53
C GLU A 664 -1.01 53.76 11.20
N GLN A 665 -0.52 52.64 11.70
CA GLN A 665 0.81 52.11 11.35
C GLN A 665 0.96 51.78 9.87
N VAL A 666 -0.05 51.21 9.24
CA VAL A 666 -0.03 50.94 7.79
C VAL A 666 0.04 52.22 6.98
N ASN A 667 -0.70 53.25 7.38
CA ASN A 667 -0.66 54.56 6.74
C ASN A 667 0.72 55.23 6.86
N GLU A 668 1.39 55.12 8.02
CA GLU A 668 2.75 55.59 8.21
C GLU A 668 3.73 54.86 7.25
N VAL A 669 3.64 53.56 7.13
CA VAL A 669 4.45 52.75 6.18
C VAL A 669 4.18 53.17 4.73
N MET A 670 2.94 53.41 4.36
CA MET A 670 2.56 53.90 3.03
C MET A 670 3.13 55.30 2.75
N ASN A 671 3.14 56.17 3.75
CA ASN A 671 3.74 57.52 3.63
C ASN A 671 5.28 57.39 3.45
N ASN A 672 5.94 56.56 4.21
CA ASN A 672 7.38 56.29 4.05
C ASN A 672 7.73 55.76 2.65
N TYR A 673 6.87 54.89 2.12
CA TYR A 673 7.01 54.42 0.75
C TYR A 673 6.80 55.51 -0.29
N SER A 674 5.78 56.36 -0.13
CA SER A 674 5.50 57.46 -1.07
C SER A 674 6.59 58.54 -1.06
N MET A 675 7.29 58.70 0.08
CA MET A 675 8.46 59.57 0.22
C MET A 675 9.75 58.91 -0.31
N GLY A 676 9.72 57.65 -0.72
CA GLY A 676 10.87 56.94 -1.26
C GLY A 676 11.88 56.41 -0.25
N PHE A 677 11.57 56.37 1.05
CA PHE A 677 12.48 55.87 2.09
C PHE A 677 12.60 54.34 2.13
N ILE A 678 11.60 53.64 1.62
CA ILE A 678 11.53 52.16 1.63
C ILE A 678 11.18 51.61 0.24
N THR A 679 11.63 50.40 -0.03
CA THR A 679 11.31 49.71 -1.28
C THR A 679 9.90 49.09 -1.20
N ASN A 680 9.35 48.68 -2.35
CA ASN A 680 8.05 48.03 -2.40
C ASN A 680 8.03 46.70 -1.63
N ASN A 681 9.13 45.95 -1.64
CA ASN A 681 9.22 44.68 -0.89
C ASN A 681 9.26 44.94 0.62
N GLU A 682 9.98 45.95 1.08
CA GLU A 682 10.01 46.33 2.49
C GLU A 682 8.64 46.81 2.97
N ARG A 683 7.98 47.68 2.16
CA ARG A 683 6.61 48.09 2.42
C ARG A 683 5.67 46.86 2.61
N TYR A 684 5.69 45.95 1.67
CA TYR A 684 4.88 44.72 1.71
C TYR A 684 5.14 43.90 2.97
N ASN A 685 6.40 43.66 3.29
CA ASN A 685 6.78 42.89 4.48
C ASN A 685 6.36 43.59 5.78
N GLN A 686 6.55 44.92 5.88
CA GLN A 686 6.16 45.67 7.05
C GLN A 686 4.64 45.68 7.26
N ILE A 687 3.84 45.78 6.21
CA ILE A 687 2.38 45.70 6.32
C ILE A 687 1.92 44.34 6.83
N ILE A 688 2.53 43.24 6.30
CA ILE A 688 2.23 41.88 6.75
C ILE A 688 2.60 41.72 8.22
N ASP A 689 3.75 42.19 8.64
CA ASP A 689 4.19 42.11 10.04
C ASP A 689 3.24 42.89 10.97
N ILE A 690 2.81 44.06 10.59
CA ILE A 690 1.83 44.86 11.37
C ILE A 690 0.56 44.05 11.56
N TRP A 691 -0.03 43.54 10.49
CA TRP A 691 -1.26 42.75 10.58
C TRP A 691 -1.10 41.44 11.34
N THR A 692 0.03 40.83 11.25
CA THR A 692 0.36 39.60 12.03
C THR A 692 0.42 39.93 13.53
N HIS A 693 1.05 41.07 13.91
CA HIS A 693 1.09 41.52 15.28
C HIS A 693 -0.28 41.87 15.83
N VAL A 694 -1.09 42.63 15.09
CA VAL A 694 -2.47 42.97 15.47
C VAL A 694 -3.29 41.72 15.69
N ASN A 695 -3.18 40.73 14.78
CA ASN A 695 -3.88 39.48 14.89
C ASN A 695 -3.47 38.68 16.11
N SER A 696 -2.18 38.61 16.44
CA SER A 696 -1.65 37.93 17.61
C SER A 696 -2.11 38.60 18.91
N ARG A 697 -2.01 39.93 19.03
CA ARG A 697 -2.50 40.71 20.19
C ARG A 697 -4.00 40.46 20.40
N LEU A 698 -4.78 40.51 19.33
CA LEU A 698 -6.23 40.27 19.39
C LEU A 698 -6.54 38.85 19.89
N ALA A 699 -5.81 37.85 19.39
CA ALA A 699 -5.97 36.47 19.83
C ALA A 699 -5.62 36.28 21.33
N ASP A 700 -4.56 36.89 21.79
CA ASP A 700 -4.18 36.82 23.22
C ASP A 700 -5.18 37.52 24.15
N THR A 701 -5.70 38.70 23.74
CA THR A 701 -6.77 39.40 24.46
C THR A 701 -8.06 38.58 24.51
N LEU A 702 -8.43 38.00 23.38
CA LEU A 702 -9.59 37.10 23.28
C LEU A 702 -9.47 35.92 24.24
N MET A 703 -8.33 35.24 24.25
CA MET A 703 -8.11 34.11 25.12
C MET A 703 -8.15 34.47 26.59
N LYS A 704 -7.64 35.67 26.95
CA LYS A 704 -7.69 36.20 28.31
C LYS A 704 -9.14 36.46 28.74
N GLN A 705 -9.93 37.16 27.89
CA GLN A 705 -11.34 37.43 28.17
C GLN A 705 -12.15 36.14 28.33
N MET A 706 -11.97 35.17 27.45
CA MET A 706 -12.67 33.89 27.56
C MET A 706 -12.29 33.11 28.83
N LYS A 707 -11.04 33.23 29.29
CA LYS A 707 -10.60 32.59 30.55
C LYS A 707 -11.24 33.23 31.75
N GLU A 708 -11.49 34.56 31.72
CA GLU A 708 -12.11 35.30 32.82
C GLU A 708 -13.64 35.23 32.79
N ASP A 709 -14.24 34.94 31.66
CA ASP A 709 -15.69 34.83 31.48
C ASP A 709 -16.26 33.66 32.29
N GLN A 710 -17.35 33.93 33.02
CA GLN A 710 -18.02 32.93 33.89
C GLN A 710 -17.05 32.15 34.80
N GLN A 711 -16.01 32.79 35.29
CA GLN A 711 -14.96 32.21 36.13
C GLN A 711 -14.21 31.06 35.44
N GLY A 712 -14.13 31.06 34.08
CA GLY A 712 -13.54 30.05 33.29
C GLY A 712 -14.45 28.88 32.93
N PHE A 713 -15.74 28.95 33.21
CA PHE A 713 -16.75 27.95 32.85
C PHE A 713 -17.47 28.27 31.52
N ASN A 714 -16.91 29.14 30.70
CA ASN A 714 -17.38 29.31 29.32
C ASN A 714 -17.21 27.99 28.55
N SER A 715 -18.30 27.48 27.98
CA SER A 715 -18.30 26.17 27.34
C SER A 715 -17.30 26.07 26.20
N VAL A 716 -17.13 27.11 25.39
CA VAL A 716 -16.17 27.16 24.28
C VAL A 716 -14.74 27.14 24.82
N TYR A 717 -14.47 27.91 25.87
CA TYR A 717 -13.17 27.92 26.54
C TYR A 717 -12.83 26.56 27.18
N MET A 718 -13.79 25.93 27.83
CA MET A 718 -13.60 24.59 28.41
C MET A 718 -13.27 23.55 27.34
N MET A 719 -13.95 23.57 26.20
CA MET A 719 -13.67 22.67 25.09
C MET A 719 -12.25 22.86 24.52
N LEU A 720 -11.79 24.10 24.44
CA LEU A 720 -10.45 24.41 23.94
C LEU A 720 -9.37 24.05 24.97
N ASP A 721 -9.49 24.49 26.21
CA ASP A 721 -8.49 24.32 27.26
C ASP A 721 -8.30 22.85 27.67
N SER A 722 -9.39 22.11 27.70
CA SER A 722 -9.35 20.65 27.95
C SER A 722 -8.63 19.86 26.86
N GLY A 723 -8.53 20.40 25.65
CA GLY A 723 -8.05 19.68 24.49
C GLY A 723 -9.08 18.72 23.89
N ALA A 724 -10.35 18.85 24.27
CA ALA A 724 -11.44 18.03 23.75
C ALA A 724 -11.70 18.31 22.26
N ARG A 725 -11.83 19.59 21.90
CA ARG A 725 -12.06 20.02 20.52
C ARG A 725 -11.63 21.46 20.32
N GLY A 726 -11.18 21.77 19.11
CA GLY A 726 -10.82 23.12 18.71
C GLY A 726 -9.35 23.48 18.94
N SER A 727 -8.93 24.55 18.28
CA SER A 727 -7.62 25.15 18.44
C SER A 727 -7.73 26.65 18.68
N LYS A 728 -6.67 27.27 19.22
CA LYS A 728 -6.58 28.73 19.41
C LYS A 728 -6.85 29.49 18.10
N ASP A 729 -6.37 28.98 16.97
CA ASP A 729 -6.59 29.60 15.65
C ASP A 729 -8.04 29.53 15.19
N GLN A 730 -8.73 28.43 15.46
CA GLN A 730 -10.15 28.32 15.15
C GLN A 730 -11.01 29.29 15.95
N ILE A 731 -10.73 29.44 17.23
CA ILE A 731 -11.43 30.42 18.09
C ILE A 731 -11.13 31.87 17.64
N ARG A 732 -9.88 32.14 17.25
CA ARG A 732 -9.50 33.45 16.70
C ARG A 732 -10.31 33.78 15.45
N GLN A 733 -10.50 32.80 14.54
CA GLN A 733 -11.31 33.00 13.35
C GLN A 733 -12.81 33.14 13.65
N LEU A 734 -13.30 32.52 14.72
CA LEU A 734 -14.70 32.63 15.13
C LEU A 734 -15.05 33.97 15.74
N SER A 735 -14.19 34.53 16.59
CA SER A 735 -14.50 35.72 17.40
C SER A 735 -13.50 36.87 17.31
N GLY A 736 -12.34 36.65 16.72
CA GLY A 736 -11.35 37.72 16.51
C GLY A 736 -11.41 38.30 15.12
N MET A 737 -10.37 38.02 14.32
CA MET A 737 -10.33 38.34 12.89
C MET A 737 -9.77 37.16 12.12
N ARG A 738 -10.21 36.98 10.90
CA ARG A 738 -9.71 35.88 10.10
C ARG A 738 -8.25 36.01 9.68
N GLY A 739 -7.84 37.28 9.45
CA GLY A 739 -6.43 37.60 9.18
C GLY A 739 -6.05 37.56 7.71
N LEU A 740 -4.75 37.39 7.46
CA LEU A 740 -4.15 37.42 6.14
C LEU A 740 -4.47 36.15 5.33
N MET A 741 -4.77 36.33 4.03
CA MET A 741 -5.10 35.24 3.10
C MET A 741 -4.07 35.11 2.00
N ALA A 742 -3.90 33.88 1.49
CA ALA A 742 -3.00 33.61 0.39
C ALA A 742 -3.57 34.08 -0.96
N LYS A 743 -2.70 34.62 -1.82
CA LYS A 743 -3.04 34.90 -3.23
C LYS A 743 -3.20 33.59 -4.03
N PRO A 744 -4.05 33.62 -5.08
CA PRO A 744 -4.09 32.52 -6.04
C PRO A 744 -2.73 32.37 -6.74
N GLN A 745 -2.19 31.17 -6.79
CA GLN A 745 -0.89 30.88 -7.38
C GLN A 745 -1.00 30.88 -8.91
N LYS A 746 -0.21 31.70 -9.59
CA LYS A 746 0.02 31.56 -11.04
C LYS A 746 1.04 30.45 -11.26
N SER A 747 0.83 29.64 -12.28
CA SER A 747 1.74 28.56 -12.68
C SER A 747 3.17 29.12 -12.87
N GLY A 748 4.14 28.60 -12.10
CA GLY A 748 5.56 28.96 -12.20
C GLY A 748 6.11 29.99 -11.19
N ALA A 749 5.32 30.52 -10.27
CA ALA A 749 5.81 31.41 -9.21
C ALA A 749 6.18 30.63 -7.94
N GLU A 750 7.46 30.64 -7.59
CA GLU A 750 7.94 30.19 -6.29
C GLU A 750 7.52 31.21 -5.21
N GLY A 751 6.92 30.71 -4.13
CA GLY A 751 6.56 31.50 -2.95
C GLY A 751 5.12 32.03 -2.98
N GLY A 752 4.26 31.50 -2.13
CA GLY A 752 2.89 31.95 -1.91
C GLY A 752 2.87 33.41 -1.42
N GLN A 753 2.58 34.36 -2.27
CA GLN A 753 2.34 35.74 -1.83
C GLN A 753 1.06 35.82 -1.01
N ILE A 754 1.07 36.65 0.03
CA ILE A 754 -0.05 36.92 0.90
C ILE A 754 -0.75 38.20 0.39
N ILE A 755 -2.06 38.26 0.51
CA ILE A 755 -2.83 39.47 0.20
C ILE A 755 -2.60 40.49 1.31
N GLU A 756 -2.21 41.72 0.97
CA GLU A 756 -1.86 42.78 1.93
C GLU A 756 -3.03 43.16 2.84
N ASN A 757 -4.24 43.18 2.32
CA ASN A 757 -5.43 43.52 3.08
C ASN A 757 -5.94 42.30 3.83
N PRO A 758 -5.96 42.29 5.19
CA PRO A 758 -6.49 41.19 5.96
C PRO A 758 -8.03 41.19 5.96
N ILE A 759 -8.61 40.04 6.25
CA ILE A 759 -10.04 39.94 6.55
C ILE A 759 -10.23 40.26 8.01
N LEU A 760 -10.85 41.42 8.29
CA LEU A 760 -11.11 41.91 9.65
C LEU A 760 -12.34 41.26 10.29
N ALA A 761 -13.30 40.84 9.49
CA ALA A 761 -14.50 40.15 9.96
C ALA A 761 -14.15 38.73 10.52
N ASN A 762 -14.96 38.31 11.46
CA ASN A 762 -14.95 36.95 12.00
C ASN A 762 -16.21 36.18 11.55
N PHE A 763 -16.26 34.89 11.85
CA PHE A 763 -17.40 34.06 11.46
C PHE A 763 -18.69 34.43 12.22
N LYS A 764 -18.57 34.94 13.45
CA LYS A 764 -19.73 35.39 14.21
C LYS A 764 -20.41 36.61 13.60
N GLU A 765 -19.62 37.59 13.15
CA GLU A 765 -20.12 38.80 12.46
C GLU A 765 -20.58 38.52 11.04
N GLY A 766 -20.02 37.47 10.41
CA GLY A 766 -20.23 37.13 9.01
C GLY A 766 -19.22 37.81 8.10
N LEU A 767 -18.88 37.12 7.00
CA LEU A 767 -17.97 37.60 5.97
C LEU A 767 -18.74 38.27 4.82
N SER A 768 -18.18 39.31 4.21
CA SER A 768 -18.69 39.85 2.95
C SER A 768 -18.45 38.87 1.81
N VAL A 769 -19.13 39.04 0.69
CA VAL A 769 -18.98 38.19 -0.49
C VAL A 769 -17.54 38.16 -1.01
N LEU A 770 -16.88 39.33 -1.03
CA LEU A 770 -15.48 39.45 -1.48
C LEU A 770 -14.52 38.78 -0.50
N GLU A 771 -14.70 38.96 0.80
CA GLU A 771 -13.88 38.31 1.83
C GLU A 771 -14.03 36.79 1.79
N TYR A 772 -15.23 36.28 1.60
CA TYR A 772 -15.49 34.86 1.42
C TYR A 772 -14.77 34.31 0.18
N PHE A 773 -14.89 35.01 -0.96
CA PHE A 773 -14.25 34.62 -2.22
C PHE A 773 -12.71 34.56 -2.07
N ILE A 774 -12.10 35.56 -1.47
CA ILE A 774 -10.67 35.61 -1.19
C ILE A 774 -10.25 34.41 -0.33
N SER A 775 -11.03 34.05 0.68
CA SER A 775 -10.74 32.95 1.58
C SER A 775 -10.78 31.59 0.92
N THR A 776 -11.53 31.42 -0.17
CA THR A 776 -11.62 30.14 -0.90
C THR A 776 -10.30 29.74 -1.56
N HIS A 777 -9.43 30.69 -1.92
CA HIS A 777 -8.12 30.38 -2.50
C HIS A 777 -7.23 29.61 -1.54
N GLY A 778 -7.16 30.05 -0.28
CA GLY A 778 -6.41 29.34 0.76
C GLY A 778 -7.01 27.98 1.10
N ALA A 779 -8.33 27.87 1.17
CA ALA A 779 -9.02 26.60 1.43
C ALA A 779 -8.76 25.58 0.32
N ARG A 780 -8.87 25.99 -0.95
CA ARG A 780 -8.57 25.13 -2.11
C ARG A 780 -7.13 24.67 -2.12
N LYS A 781 -6.18 25.55 -1.82
CA LYS A 781 -4.76 25.22 -1.69
C LYS A 781 -4.54 24.16 -0.61
N GLY A 782 -5.14 24.32 0.56
CA GLY A 782 -5.05 23.35 1.65
C GLY A 782 -5.59 21.97 1.27
N LEU A 783 -6.73 21.90 0.57
CA LEU A 783 -7.30 20.65 0.08
C LEU A 783 -6.41 19.97 -0.97
N ALA A 784 -5.86 20.74 -1.91
CA ALA A 784 -4.94 20.22 -2.92
C ALA A 784 -3.63 19.69 -2.29
N ASP A 785 -3.04 20.45 -1.37
CA ASP A 785 -1.82 20.04 -0.65
C ASP A 785 -2.05 18.75 0.15
N THR A 786 -3.19 18.59 0.81
CA THR A 786 -3.55 17.37 1.55
C THR A 786 -3.61 16.17 0.61
N ALA A 787 -4.26 16.30 -0.54
CA ALA A 787 -4.37 15.22 -1.53
C ALA A 787 -2.99 14.79 -2.08
N LEU A 788 -2.10 15.74 -2.37
CA LEU A 788 -0.75 15.45 -2.87
C LEU A 788 0.15 14.82 -1.79
N LYS A 789 0.14 15.36 -0.58
CA LYS A 789 0.94 14.84 0.55
C LYS A 789 0.56 13.41 0.93
N THR A 790 -0.71 13.05 0.79
CA THR A 790 -1.18 11.67 1.03
C THR A 790 -0.51 10.68 0.08
N ALA A 791 -0.38 11.01 -1.20
CA ALA A 791 0.29 10.17 -2.19
C ALA A 791 1.79 10.03 -1.89
N ASP A 792 2.47 11.13 -1.54
CA ASP A 792 3.90 11.13 -1.21
C ASP A 792 4.19 10.31 0.06
N ALA A 793 3.37 10.44 1.09
CA ALA A 793 3.48 9.65 2.32
C ALA A 793 3.29 8.15 2.05
N GLY A 794 2.31 7.78 1.22
CA GLY A 794 2.08 6.39 0.81
C GLY A 794 3.26 5.81 0.02
N TYR A 795 3.84 6.58 -0.88
CA TYR A 795 5.02 6.18 -1.65
C TYR A 795 6.27 6.04 -0.77
N LEU A 796 6.51 6.97 0.17
CA LEU A 796 7.62 6.89 1.12
C LEU A 796 7.51 5.64 1.99
N THR A 797 6.32 5.39 2.56
CA THR A 797 6.08 4.20 3.39
C THR A 797 6.39 2.92 2.64
N ARG A 798 5.94 2.81 1.38
CA ARG A 798 6.23 1.65 0.54
C ARG A 798 7.73 1.46 0.32
N ARG A 799 8.48 2.51 -0.01
CA ARG A 799 9.93 2.43 -0.21
C ARG A 799 10.67 1.98 1.05
N LEU A 800 10.26 2.49 2.22
CA LEU A 800 10.84 2.09 3.49
C LEU A 800 10.56 0.61 3.80
N VAL A 801 9.34 0.13 3.55
CA VAL A 801 8.99 -1.29 3.72
C VAL A 801 9.79 -2.16 2.76
N ASP A 802 9.93 -1.77 1.49
CA ASP A 802 10.70 -2.51 0.48
C ASP A 802 12.19 -2.63 0.85
N VAL A 803 12.76 -1.61 1.50
CA VAL A 803 14.16 -1.64 1.98
C VAL A 803 14.31 -2.51 3.23
N ALA A 804 13.33 -2.49 4.12
CA ALA A 804 13.42 -3.11 5.44
C ALA A 804 12.89 -4.56 5.49
N HIS A 805 12.29 -5.09 4.42
CA HIS A 805 11.62 -6.40 4.46
C HIS A 805 12.58 -7.59 4.65
N ASP A 806 13.85 -7.43 4.32
CA ASP A 806 14.89 -8.44 4.52
C ASP A 806 15.52 -8.43 5.92
N VAL A 807 15.14 -7.48 6.78
CA VAL A 807 15.67 -7.38 8.14
C VAL A 807 15.13 -8.53 8.99
N ILE A 808 16.03 -9.28 9.60
CA ILE A 808 15.74 -10.40 10.49
C ILE A 808 16.39 -10.10 11.84
N ILE A 809 15.63 -10.28 12.92
CA ILE A 809 16.15 -10.21 14.29
C ILE A 809 16.78 -11.56 14.60
N ASN A 810 18.10 -11.59 14.82
CA ASN A 810 18.85 -12.82 15.10
C ASN A 810 18.98 -13.08 16.59
N GLU A 811 18.99 -12.03 17.41
CA GLU A 811 19.19 -12.11 18.85
C GLU A 811 18.15 -11.24 19.56
N GLU A 812 17.65 -11.72 20.69
CA GLU A 812 16.81 -10.96 21.60
C GLU A 812 17.68 -10.54 22.78
N ASP A 813 17.77 -9.25 23.07
CA ASP A 813 18.47 -8.71 24.24
C ASP A 813 17.64 -8.89 25.53
#